data_59c9162a0dc5fb200633e85d061a1898
#
_entry.id   59c9162a0dc5fb200633e85d061a1898
#
_cell.length_a   1.000
_cell.length_b   1.000
_cell.length_c   1.000
_cell.angle_alpha   90.00
_cell.angle_beta   90.00
_cell.angle_gamma   90.00
#
_symmetry.space_group_name_H-M   'P 1'
#
loop_
_entity.id
_entity.type
_entity.pdbx_description
1 polymer ?
#
loop_
_entity_poly.entity_id
_entity_poly.type
_entity_poly.pdbx_seq_one_letter_code
_entity_poly.pdbx_strand_id
1 'polypeptide(L)'
;MAAFSKYLTVRNSSLAGATFLLLCLLHKRRRALGLHSKKNGKPPLQNNEKEGKKERAVVDRVFFSRLMRILKIMVPKTFCKEVSLMKLLLYETEFFFVTNIASFATNALHVVVCSGIIGRSRKDFKKYLFNFIAAMPLISLVNNFLKFGLNELKLCFRVRLTKYLYEEYLQAFTYYKMGNLDNRIANPDQLLTQDVEKFCNSVVDLYSNLSKVSLSQMYVMNMTAGPASMMAYLLVSGLFLTRIRRPIGKMTITEQKLEGEYRYVNSRLITNSEEVAFYNGNKREKQTIHSVFQKLVEHLHNFILFRFSMGFIDSIIAKYLATVVGYLVVSRPFLDLSHPRHLKSSHSELLEDYYQSGRMLLRMSQALGRIVLAGREMTRLAGFTARITELMQVLKDLNQGKYERTMVSQQEKGKYEGAQDIPLIPGIGEIINTDNIIKFDHVPLATPNGDILIRDLNFEVRSGANVLICGPNGCGKSSLFRVLGELWPLFGGRLTKPERGKLFYVPQRPYMTLGTLRDQVIYPDGKEDQKKKGISDLVLKEYLDNVQLSHILEREGGWDSVQDWMDVLSGGEKQRMAMARLFYHKPQFAILDECTSAVSVDVEDYIYSHCRKVGITLFTVSHRKSLWKHHEYYLHMDGRGNYEFKQITEDTVEFGS
;
A
#
# COMPACT_ATOMS: atom_id res chain seq x y z
N MET A 1 13.40 29.71 -41.71
CA MET A 1 14.47 29.47 -40.72
C MET A 1 15.68 30.42 -40.85
N ALA A 2 16.02 30.88 -42.00
CA ALA A 2 17.16 31.82 -42.18
C ALA A 2 16.97 33.26 -41.58
N ALA A 3 15.74 33.72 -41.38
CA ALA A 3 15.47 35.04 -40.81
C ALA A 3 15.62 35.13 -39.28
N PHE A 4 15.54 33.99 -38.57
CA PHE A 4 15.71 33.93 -37.11
C PHE A 4 17.17 33.91 -36.65
N SER A 5 18.07 33.48 -37.52
CA SER A 5 19.52 33.37 -37.21
C SER A 5 20.22 34.73 -37.10
N LYS A 6 19.67 35.79 -37.73
CA LYS A 6 20.27 37.11 -37.69
C LYS A 6 20.08 37.92 -36.40
N TYR A 7 19.12 37.49 -35.55
CA TYR A 7 18.82 38.15 -34.27
C TYR A 7 19.41 37.50 -33.02
N LEU A 8 19.98 36.31 -33.16
CA LEU A 8 20.66 35.58 -32.07
C LEU A 8 22.17 35.85 -32.09
N THR A 9 22.56 37.07 -31.82
CA THR A 9 23.96 37.35 -31.45
C THR A 9 24.17 36.85 -30.03
N VAL A 10 25.37 36.33 -29.73
CA VAL A 10 25.79 35.78 -28.40
C VAL A 10 25.48 36.79 -27.28
N ARG A 11 25.46 38.06 -27.57
CA ARG A 11 25.13 39.17 -26.66
C ARG A 11 23.63 39.22 -26.30
N ASN A 12 22.74 38.89 -27.22
CA ASN A 12 21.29 38.91 -26.97
C ASN A 12 20.82 37.64 -26.27
N SER A 13 21.46 36.49 -26.49
CA SER A 13 21.15 35.27 -25.77
C SER A 13 21.64 35.28 -24.32
N SER A 14 22.78 35.93 -24.05
CA SER A 14 23.26 36.12 -22.67
C SER A 14 22.39 37.12 -21.89
N LEU A 15 21.86 38.17 -22.56
CA LEU A 15 20.91 39.11 -21.96
C LEU A 15 19.55 38.46 -21.66
N ALA A 16 19.04 37.62 -22.57
CA ALA A 16 17.80 36.86 -22.34
C ALA A 16 17.96 35.83 -21.19
N GLY A 17 19.11 35.16 -21.09
CA GLY A 17 19.43 34.29 -19.97
C GLY A 17 19.55 35.02 -18.63
N ALA A 18 20.20 36.21 -18.64
CA ALA A 18 20.33 37.04 -17.44
C ALA A 18 18.98 37.63 -16.99
N THR A 19 18.12 38.06 -17.92
CA THR A 19 16.77 38.57 -17.60
C THR A 19 15.88 37.46 -17.08
N PHE A 20 15.97 36.25 -17.60
CA PHE A 20 15.22 35.08 -17.08
C PHE A 20 15.68 34.70 -15.68
N LEU A 21 16.99 34.68 -15.41
CA LEU A 21 17.52 34.44 -14.06
C LEU A 21 17.09 35.54 -13.08
N LEU A 22 17.06 36.79 -13.52
CA LEU A 22 16.58 37.92 -12.71
C LEU A 22 15.08 37.79 -12.41
N LEU A 23 14.27 37.41 -13.38
CA LEU A 23 12.83 37.10 -13.19
C LEU A 23 12.60 35.97 -12.24
N CYS A 24 13.38 34.89 -12.32
CA CYS A 24 13.31 33.77 -11.37
C CYS A 24 13.71 34.19 -9.94
N LEU A 25 14.74 35.01 -9.80
CA LEU A 25 15.16 35.56 -8.51
C LEU A 25 14.13 36.54 -7.93
N LEU A 26 13.52 37.38 -8.76
CA LEU A 26 12.45 38.31 -8.37
C LEU A 26 11.18 37.55 -7.99
N HIS A 27 10.84 36.46 -8.69
CA HIS A 27 9.71 35.58 -8.33
C HIS A 27 9.94 34.88 -7.00
N LYS A 28 11.17 34.41 -6.75
CA LYS A 28 11.58 33.82 -5.47
C LYS A 28 11.52 34.83 -4.33
N ARG A 29 11.92 36.10 -4.59
CA ARG A 29 11.85 37.20 -3.62
C ARG A 29 10.41 37.65 -3.35
N ARG A 30 9.53 37.68 -4.36
CA ARG A 30 8.09 37.94 -4.20
C ARG A 30 7.39 36.83 -3.39
N ARG A 31 7.75 35.58 -3.59
CA ARG A 31 7.25 34.46 -2.76
C ARG A 31 7.70 34.55 -1.30
N ALA A 32 8.94 34.95 -1.06
CA ALA A 32 9.45 35.17 0.30
C ALA A 32 8.75 36.35 1.00
N LEU A 33 8.46 37.41 0.27
CA LEU A 33 7.72 38.60 0.76
C LEU A 33 6.22 38.32 0.93
N GLY A 34 5.61 37.47 0.06
CA GLY A 34 4.21 37.04 0.18
C GLY A 34 3.94 36.13 1.37
N LEU A 35 4.93 35.38 1.82
CA LEU A 35 4.87 34.57 3.03
C LEU A 35 4.89 35.39 4.32
N HIS A 36 5.47 36.58 4.29
CA HIS A 36 5.47 37.52 5.43
C HIS A 36 4.15 38.31 5.57
N SER A 37 3.42 38.55 4.46
CA SER A 37 2.16 39.31 4.51
C SER A 37 0.94 38.50 4.96
N LYS A 38 1.00 37.17 4.97
CA LYS A 38 -0.10 36.27 5.44
C LYS A 38 -0.03 35.89 6.93
N LYS A 39 0.87 36.50 7.71
CA LYS A 39 1.03 36.16 9.15
C LYS A 39 0.12 36.97 10.10
N ASN A 40 -0.68 37.90 9.62
CA ASN A 40 -1.57 38.69 10.47
C ASN A 40 -3.03 38.53 10.08
N GLY A 41 -3.64 37.41 10.47
CA GLY A 41 -5.07 37.21 10.28
C GLY A 41 -5.56 35.81 10.62
N LYS A 42 -5.98 35.63 11.89
CA LYS A 42 -6.69 34.52 12.53
C LYS A 42 -5.86 33.24 12.82
N PRO A 43 -5.94 32.73 14.06
CA PRO A 43 -5.22 31.51 14.44
C PRO A 43 -5.84 30.32 13.74
N PRO A 44 -5.07 29.50 13.02
CA PRO A 44 -5.53 28.17 12.66
C PRO A 44 -5.56 27.32 13.93
N LEU A 45 -6.60 26.54 14.10
CA LEU A 45 -6.62 25.43 15.05
C LEU A 45 -5.31 24.68 14.93
N GLN A 46 -4.47 24.84 15.94
CA GLN A 46 -3.22 24.12 16.07
C GLN A 46 -3.53 22.65 16.32
N ASN A 47 -3.57 21.85 15.27
CA ASN A 47 -3.17 20.48 15.41
C ASN A 47 -1.67 20.48 15.70
N ASN A 48 -1.33 20.44 16.98
CA ASN A 48 0.01 20.10 17.46
C ASN A 48 0.29 18.62 17.16
N GLU A 49 0.43 18.29 15.89
CA GLU A 49 1.18 17.09 15.51
C GLU A 49 2.64 17.38 15.89
N LYS A 50 3.08 16.83 17.05
CA LYS A 50 4.50 16.58 17.28
C LYS A 50 4.97 15.79 16.05
N GLU A 51 5.70 16.48 15.17
CA GLU A 51 6.41 15.84 14.08
C GLU A 51 7.40 14.83 14.68
N GLY A 52 6.94 13.59 14.90
CA GLY A 52 7.83 12.46 14.93
C GLY A 52 8.68 12.58 13.68
N LYS A 53 10.00 12.41 13.77
CA LYS A 53 10.98 12.59 12.69
C LYS A 53 10.41 12.06 11.37
N LYS A 54 9.75 12.93 10.58
CA LYS A 54 9.21 12.58 9.26
C LYS A 54 10.38 12.02 8.45
N GLU A 55 10.33 10.74 8.17
CA GLU A 55 11.37 10.02 7.45
C GLU A 55 11.63 10.72 6.12
N ARG A 56 12.87 11.13 5.92
CA ARG A 56 13.28 11.85 4.72
C ARG A 56 13.36 10.86 3.56
N ALA A 57 12.45 10.97 2.60
CA ALA A 57 12.54 10.25 1.33
C ALA A 57 13.67 10.83 0.46
N VAL A 58 14.91 10.59 0.88
CA VAL A 58 16.13 11.03 0.20
C VAL A 58 16.94 9.79 -0.16
N VAL A 59 17.63 9.84 -1.30
CA VAL A 59 18.55 8.79 -1.72
C VAL A 59 19.83 8.91 -0.86
N ASP A 60 19.89 8.13 0.20
CA ASP A 60 20.99 8.05 1.16
C ASP A 60 21.33 6.59 1.51
N ARG A 61 22.27 6.37 2.40
CA ARG A 61 22.65 5.00 2.85
C ARG A 61 21.46 4.25 3.47
N VAL A 62 20.56 4.96 4.14
CA VAL A 62 19.37 4.37 4.78
C VAL A 62 18.42 3.85 3.70
N PHE A 63 18.19 4.63 2.64
CA PHE A 63 17.39 4.20 1.49
C PHE A 63 17.95 2.90 0.88
N PHE A 64 19.26 2.82 0.61
CA PHE A 64 19.87 1.61 0.05
C PHE A 64 19.75 0.40 0.98
N SER A 65 19.90 0.60 2.30
CA SER A 65 19.70 -0.47 3.28
C SER A 65 18.26 -0.99 3.28
N ARG A 66 17.28 -0.10 3.22
CA ARG A 66 15.84 -0.43 3.14
C ARG A 66 15.51 -1.13 1.84
N LEU A 67 15.97 -0.60 0.72
CA LEU A 67 15.80 -1.19 -0.61
C LEU A 67 16.36 -2.62 -0.63
N MET A 68 17.59 -2.82 -0.14
CA MET A 68 18.22 -4.15 -0.09
C MET A 68 17.45 -5.13 0.82
N ARG A 69 16.83 -4.65 1.89
CA ARG A 69 15.95 -5.48 2.74
C ARG A 69 14.73 -5.97 1.98
N ILE A 70 14.06 -5.09 1.24
CA ILE A 70 12.89 -5.46 0.43
C ILE A 70 13.32 -6.38 -0.72
N LEU A 71 14.43 -6.08 -1.40
CA LEU A 71 14.97 -6.93 -2.47
C LEU A 71 15.30 -8.36 -1.98
N LYS A 72 15.81 -8.53 -0.76
CA LYS A 72 16.03 -9.86 -0.17
C LYS A 72 14.77 -10.69 0.02
N ILE A 73 13.62 -10.04 0.18
CA ILE A 73 12.32 -10.70 0.25
C ILE A 73 11.88 -11.13 -1.16
N MET A 74 12.05 -10.25 -2.14
CA MET A 74 11.65 -10.49 -3.52
C MET A 74 12.54 -11.51 -4.25
N VAL A 75 13.85 -11.57 -3.90
CA VAL A 75 14.86 -12.47 -4.51
C VAL A 75 15.17 -13.60 -3.53
N PRO A 76 14.66 -14.82 -3.74
CA PRO A 76 14.87 -15.94 -2.82
C PRO A 76 16.30 -16.50 -2.92
N LYS A 77 16.76 -17.04 -1.80
CA LYS A 77 18.09 -17.68 -1.69
C LYS A 77 18.14 -19.10 -2.26
N THR A 78 17.02 -19.79 -2.42
CA THR A 78 16.94 -21.21 -2.76
C THR A 78 16.35 -21.49 -4.14
N PHE A 79 16.81 -22.60 -4.74
CA PHE A 79 16.40 -23.08 -6.06
C PHE A 79 14.97 -23.69 -6.04
N CYS A 80 13.93 -22.89 -6.26
CA CYS A 80 12.60 -23.40 -6.61
C CYS A 80 12.33 -23.25 -8.11
N LYS A 81 11.36 -23.96 -8.69
CA LYS A 81 10.99 -23.86 -10.12
C LYS A 81 10.75 -22.42 -10.60
N GLU A 82 10.18 -21.58 -9.74
CA GLU A 82 9.97 -20.15 -9.99
C GLU A 82 11.29 -19.34 -9.99
N VAL A 83 12.32 -19.81 -9.29
CA VAL A 83 13.66 -19.24 -9.27
C VAL A 83 14.42 -19.54 -10.55
N SER A 84 14.09 -20.63 -11.25
CA SER A 84 14.69 -20.95 -12.55
C SER A 84 14.32 -19.88 -13.59
N LEU A 85 13.07 -19.42 -13.62
CA LEU A 85 12.66 -18.31 -14.49
C LEU A 85 13.33 -17.00 -14.08
N MET A 86 13.43 -16.73 -12.79
CA MET A 86 14.08 -15.52 -12.28
C MET A 86 15.59 -15.55 -12.40
N LYS A 87 16.24 -16.72 -12.31
CA LYS A 87 17.64 -16.89 -12.69
C LYS A 87 17.85 -16.81 -14.18
N LEU A 88 16.93 -17.34 -14.97
CA LEU A 88 16.94 -17.15 -16.43
C LEU A 88 16.83 -15.65 -16.75
N LEU A 89 16.00 -14.90 -16.02
CA LEU A 89 15.84 -13.45 -16.14
C LEU A 89 17.02 -12.66 -15.54
N LEU A 90 17.71 -13.18 -14.52
CA LEU A 90 18.98 -12.65 -14.00
C LEU A 90 20.20 -13.12 -14.82
N TYR A 91 20.13 -14.30 -15.46
CA TYR A 91 21.00 -14.70 -16.58
C TYR A 91 20.77 -13.83 -17.82
N GLU A 92 19.78 -12.96 -17.78
CA GLU A 92 19.65 -11.85 -18.72
C GLU A 92 20.86 -10.90 -18.73
N THR A 93 21.82 -11.03 -17.84
CA THR A 93 23.13 -10.43 -18.09
C THR A 93 23.75 -10.96 -19.39
N GLU A 94 23.60 -12.24 -19.70
CA GLU A 94 23.97 -12.78 -21.01
C GLU A 94 22.97 -12.36 -22.09
N PHE A 95 21.67 -12.34 -21.81
CA PHE A 95 20.64 -11.87 -22.75
C PHE A 95 20.72 -10.35 -22.98
N PHE A 96 21.07 -9.59 -21.96
CA PHE A 96 21.42 -8.18 -22.05
C PHE A 96 22.68 -7.97 -22.89
N PHE A 97 23.66 -8.87 -22.79
CA PHE A 97 24.83 -8.89 -23.65
C PHE A 97 24.42 -9.13 -25.10
N VAL A 98 23.50 -10.09 -25.37
CA VAL A 98 22.93 -10.36 -26.70
C VAL A 98 22.16 -9.17 -27.25
N THR A 99 21.35 -8.46 -26.46
CA THR A 99 20.64 -7.24 -26.90
C THR A 99 21.57 -6.07 -27.17
N ASN A 100 22.65 -5.95 -26.41
CA ASN A 100 23.68 -4.96 -26.71
C ASN A 100 24.49 -5.33 -27.95
N ILE A 101 24.78 -6.61 -28.15
CA ILE A 101 25.35 -7.12 -29.41
C ILE A 101 24.40 -6.87 -30.58
N ALA A 102 23.11 -7.15 -30.43
CA ALA A 102 22.11 -6.87 -31.47
C ALA A 102 22.00 -5.36 -31.78
N SER A 103 22.03 -4.51 -30.77
CA SER A 103 22.08 -3.06 -30.93
C SER A 103 23.39 -2.60 -31.58
N PHE A 104 24.52 -3.22 -31.22
CA PHE A 104 25.82 -2.96 -31.85
C PHE A 104 25.84 -3.43 -33.31
N ALA A 105 25.32 -4.63 -33.58
CA ALA A 105 25.22 -5.18 -34.93
C ALA A 105 24.31 -4.33 -35.84
N THR A 106 23.17 -3.85 -35.30
CA THR A 106 22.28 -2.92 -36.03
C THR A 106 23.01 -1.64 -36.38
N ASN A 107 23.81 -1.14 -35.49
CA ASN A 107 24.57 0.10 -35.69
C ASN A 107 25.75 -0.09 -36.64
N ALA A 108 26.44 -1.23 -36.58
CA ALA A 108 27.47 -1.58 -37.53
C ALA A 108 26.92 -1.73 -38.95
N LEU A 109 25.77 -2.45 -39.09
CA LEU A 109 25.09 -2.57 -40.37
C LEU A 109 24.65 -1.22 -40.92
N HIS A 110 24.18 -0.31 -40.06
CA HIS A 110 23.78 1.03 -40.47
C HIS A 110 24.97 1.89 -40.93
N VAL A 111 26.13 1.78 -40.24
CA VAL A 111 27.36 2.47 -40.65
C VAL A 111 27.82 1.97 -42.04
N VAL A 112 27.78 0.65 -42.27
CA VAL A 112 28.19 0.04 -43.52
C VAL A 112 27.25 0.42 -44.68
N VAL A 113 25.93 0.54 -44.42
CA VAL A 113 24.98 1.04 -45.44
C VAL A 113 25.29 2.50 -45.78
N CYS A 114 25.58 3.34 -44.81
CA CYS A 114 25.96 4.74 -45.03
C CYS A 114 27.29 4.88 -45.73
N SER A 115 28.29 4.04 -45.39
CA SER A 115 29.57 4.00 -46.09
C SER A 115 29.43 3.65 -47.58
N GLY A 116 28.52 2.70 -47.89
CA GLY A 116 28.12 2.37 -49.27
C GLY A 116 27.49 3.55 -50.05
N ILE A 117 26.74 4.41 -49.38
CA ILE A 117 26.17 5.64 -49.96
C ILE A 117 27.25 6.69 -50.16
N ILE A 118 28.08 6.93 -49.16
CA ILE A 118 29.20 7.91 -49.24
C ILE A 118 30.22 7.52 -50.30
N GLY A 119 30.55 6.23 -50.39
CA GLY A 119 31.46 5.68 -51.39
C GLY A 119 30.84 5.56 -52.81
N ARG A 120 29.58 5.98 -53.00
CA ARG A 120 28.84 5.94 -54.29
C ARG A 120 28.84 4.55 -54.97
N SER A 121 29.04 3.46 -54.21
CA SER A 121 29.05 2.09 -54.69
C SER A 121 27.64 1.50 -54.69
N ARG A 122 26.97 1.44 -55.83
CA ARG A 122 25.60 0.90 -55.99
C ARG A 122 25.51 -0.60 -55.63
N LYS A 123 26.61 -1.35 -55.86
CA LYS A 123 26.67 -2.78 -55.63
C LYS A 123 26.76 -3.09 -54.14
N ASP A 124 27.62 -2.38 -53.40
CA ASP A 124 27.82 -2.56 -51.96
C ASP A 124 26.58 -2.06 -51.18
N PHE A 125 25.98 -0.94 -51.61
CA PHE A 125 24.75 -0.45 -50.99
C PHE A 125 23.64 -1.49 -51.04
N LYS A 126 23.40 -2.14 -52.22
CA LYS A 126 22.36 -3.18 -52.36
C LYS A 126 22.64 -4.36 -51.44
N LYS A 127 23.88 -4.83 -51.36
CA LYS A 127 24.29 -5.93 -50.49
C LYS A 127 24.06 -5.61 -48.99
N TYR A 128 24.48 -4.44 -48.58
CA TYR A 128 24.33 -4.02 -47.18
C TYR A 128 22.88 -3.74 -46.77
N LEU A 129 22.10 -3.17 -47.69
CA LEU A 129 20.66 -2.98 -47.50
C LEU A 129 19.95 -4.32 -47.32
N PHE A 130 20.27 -5.32 -48.15
CA PHE A 130 19.70 -6.66 -48.01
C PHE A 130 20.05 -7.31 -46.70
N ASN A 131 21.33 -7.23 -46.26
CA ASN A 131 21.75 -7.73 -44.96
C ASN A 131 21.04 -7.03 -43.81
N PHE A 132 20.81 -5.73 -43.91
CA PHE A 132 20.05 -4.96 -42.91
C PHE A 132 18.60 -5.45 -42.82
N ILE A 133 17.92 -5.62 -43.94
CA ILE A 133 16.54 -6.14 -43.99
C ILE A 133 16.46 -7.55 -43.39
N ALA A 134 17.41 -8.43 -43.73
CA ALA A 134 17.47 -9.79 -43.21
C ALA A 134 17.72 -9.86 -41.70
N ALA A 135 18.46 -8.90 -41.13
CA ALA A 135 18.72 -8.84 -39.71
C ALA A 135 17.56 -8.24 -38.87
N MET A 136 16.67 -7.42 -39.49
CA MET A 136 15.58 -6.74 -38.80
C MET A 136 14.65 -7.68 -37.99
N PRO A 137 14.16 -8.83 -38.53
CA PRO A 137 13.27 -9.70 -37.78
C PRO A 137 13.91 -10.27 -36.53
N LEU A 138 15.20 -10.67 -36.62
CA LEU A 138 15.96 -11.21 -35.50
C LEU A 138 16.15 -10.16 -34.40
N ILE A 139 16.53 -8.95 -34.77
CA ILE A 139 16.70 -7.83 -33.82
C ILE A 139 15.38 -7.48 -33.15
N SER A 140 14.29 -7.45 -33.91
CA SER A 140 12.95 -7.20 -33.39
C SER A 140 12.52 -8.28 -32.38
N LEU A 141 12.78 -9.56 -32.72
CA LEU A 141 12.48 -10.70 -31.83
C LEU A 141 13.22 -10.55 -30.51
N VAL A 142 14.51 -10.30 -30.52
CA VAL A 142 15.35 -10.12 -29.32
C VAL A 142 14.85 -8.95 -28.45
N ASN A 143 14.54 -7.81 -29.08
CA ASN A 143 14.01 -6.65 -28.33
C ASN A 143 12.63 -6.91 -27.70
N ASN A 144 11.75 -7.64 -28.37
CA ASN A 144 10.44 -7.99 -27.81
C ASN A 144 10.58 -9.03 -26.69
N PHE A 145 11.51 -9.98 -26.81
CA PHE A 145 11.79 -10.96 -25.75
C PHE A 145 12.33 -10.28 -24.49
N LEU A 146 13.18 -9.26 -24.65
CA LEU A 146 13.64 -8.45 -23.51
C LEU A 146 12.47 -7.73 -22.81
N LYS A 147 11.57 -7.12 -23.60
CA LYS A 147 10.39 -6.45 -23.02
C LYS A 147 9.50 -7.43 -22.26
N PHE A 148 9.30 -8.62 -22.82
CA PHE A 148 8.55 -9.70 -22.17
C PHE A 148 9.19 -10.10 -20.86
N GLY A 149 10.51 -10.36 -20.83
CA GLY A 149 11.24 -10.72 -19.63
C GLY A 149 11.16 -9.63 -18.53
N LEU A 150 11.30 -8.35 -18.90
CA LEU A 150 11.15 -7.25 -17.94
C LEU A 150 9.74 -7.17 -17.34
N ASN A 151 8.69 -7.42 -18.13
CA ASN A 151 7.31 -7.41 -17.64
C ASN A 151 7.04 -8.62 -16.72
N GLU A 152 7.57 -9.79 -17.07
CA GLU A 152 7.50 -10.99 -16.24
C GLU A 152 8.22 -10.78 -14.89
N LEU A 153 9.38 -10.12 -14.90
CA LEU A 153 10.10 -9.77 -13.68
C LEU A 153 9.29 -8.82 -12.78
N LYS A 154 8.58 -7.83 -13.37
CA LYS A 154 7.65 -6.95 -12.63
C LYS A 154 6.57 -7.76 -11.94
N LEU A 155 5.97 -8.71 -12.65
CA LEU A 155 4.93 -9.58 -12.13
C LEU A 155 5.45 -10.48 -10.99
N CYS A 156 6.58 -11.13 -11.19
CA CYS A 156 7.20 -11.99 -10.16
C CYS A 156 7.51 -11.22 -8.88
N PHE A 157 8.08 -10.02 -8.98
CA PHE A 157 8.35 -9.19 -7.82
C PHE A 157 7.08 -8.77 -7.09
N ARG A 158 6.04 -8.38 -7.85
CA ARG A 158 4.74 -8.02 -7.29
C ARG A 158 4.12 -9.19 -6.55
N VAL A 159 4.06 -10.38 -7.15
CA VAL A 159 3.45 -11.58 -6.53
C VAL A 159 4.13 -11.91 -5.19
N ARG A 160 5.46 -11.92 -5.15
CA ARG A 160 6.20 -12.29 -3.93
C ARG A 160 6.07 -11.27 -2.82
N LEU A 161 6.24 -9.99 -3.16
CA LEU A 161 6.12 -8.93 -2.16
C LEU A 161 4.69 -8.86 -1.61
N THR A 162 3.69 -9.03 -2.48
CA THR A 162 2.28 -9.06 -2.08
C THR A 162 1.99 -10.25 -1.16
N LYS A 163 2.43 -11.47 -1.51
CA LYS A 163 2.26 -12.65 -0.63
C LYS A 163 2.86 -12.42 0.75
N TYR A 164 4.11 -11.95 0.81
CA TYR A 164 4.79 -11.68 2.08
C TYR A 164 4.03 -10.65 2.93
N LEU A 165 3.58 -9.54 2.32
CA LEU A 165 2.85 -8.50 3.04
C LEU A 165 1.48 -8.97 3.53
N TYR A 166 0.77 -9.80 2.75
CA TYR A 166 -0.51 -10.36 3.18
C TYR A 166 -0.37 -11.42 4.26
N GLU A 167 0.69 -12.24 4.25
CA GLU A 167 0.99 -13.16 5.34
C GLU A 167 1.18 -12.40 6.66
N GLU A 168 1.96 -11.32 6.67
CA GLU A 168 2.16 -10.47 7.85
C GLU A 168 0.88 -9.70 8.25
N TYR A 169 0.10 -9.23 7.27
CA TYR A 169 -1.11 -8.44 7.50
C TYR A 169 -2.27 -9.24 8.08
N LEU A 170 -2.42 -10.50 7.67
CA LEU A 170 -3.48 -11.40 8.14
C LEU A 170 -3.10 -12.16 9.41
N GLN A 171 -1.83 -12.13 9.83
CA GLN A 171 -1.36 -12.78 11.04
C GLN A 171 -1.88 -12.07 12.30
N ALA A 172 -2.26 -12.82 13.33
CA ALA A 172 -2.60 -12.32 14.68
C ALA A 172 -3.56 -11.11 14.72
N PHE A 173 -4.52 -11.06 13.80
CA PHE A 173 -5.48 -9.95 13.64
C PHE A 173 -4.83 -8.56 13.38
N THR A 174 -3.69 -8.54 12.72
CA THR A 174 -2.96 -7.30 12.45
C THR A 174 -3.79 -6.32 11.61
N TYR A 175 -4.62 -6.81 10.67
CA TYR A 175 -5.58 -5.99 9.92
C TYR A 175 -6.56 -5.23 10.83
N TYR A 176 -7.05 -5.87 11.91
CA TYR A 176 -7.92 -5.22 12.88
C TYR A 176 -7.15 -4.21 13.73
N LYS A 177 -5.96 -4.59 14.22
CA LYS A 177 -5.12 -3.70 15.03
C LYS A 177 -4.72 -2.46 14.25
N MET A 178 -4.37 -2.60 12.98
CA MET A 178 -4.01 -1.48 12.09
C MET A 178 -5.16 -0.51 11.87
N GLY A 179 -6.38 -1.00 11.73
CA GLY A 179 -7.55 -0.14 11.50
C GLY A 179 -8.14 0.50 12.76
N ASN A 180 -7.99 -0.16 13.92
CA ASN A 180 -8.71 0.23 15.15
C ASN A 180 -7.80 0.65 16.31
N LEU A 181 -6.58 0.12 16.40
CA LEU A 181 -5.66 0.38 17.51
C LEU A 181 -4.51 1.30 17.15
N ASP A 182 -4.10 1.30 15.88
CA ASP A 182 -2.98 2.09 15.37
C ASP A 182 -3.46 3.03 14.27
N ASN A 183 -3.04 4.28 14.30
CA ASN A 183 -3.45 5.29 13.32
C ASN A 183 -2.28 5.82 12.48
N ARG A 184 -1.12 5.16 12.52
CA ARG A 184 0.05 5.53 11.71
C ARG A 184 -0.25 5.37 10.20
N ILE A 185 -1.05 4.37 9.83
CA ILE A 185 -1.42 4.08 8.43
C ILE A 185 -2.93 4.26 8.27
N ALA A 186 -3.32 5.26 7.48
CA ALA A 186 -4.73 5.56 7.22
C ALA A 186 -5.34 4.69 6.11
N ASN A 187 -4.57 4.34 5.06
CA ASN A 187 -5.06 3.66 3.87
C ASN A 187 -4.20 2.42 3.57
N PRO A 188 -4.37 1.31 4.29
CA PRO A 188 -3.59 0.09 4.07
C PRO A 188 -3.89 -0.58 2.72
N ASP A 189 -5.10 -0.45 2.20
CA ASP A 189 -5.54 -0.95 0.90
C ASP A 189 -4.68 -0.41 -0.25
N GLN A 190 -4.42 0.90 -0.26
CA GLN A 190 -3.57 1.54 -1.27
C GLN A 190 -2.12 1.08 -1.17
N LEU A 191 -1.59 0.94 0.05
CA LEU A 191 -0.21 0.51 0.29
C LEU A 191 0.01 -0.92 -0.17
N LEU A 192 -0.93 -1.83 0.15
CA LEU A 192 -0.85 -3.25 -0.20
C LEU A 192 -1.06 -3.52 -1.70
N THR A 193 -1.73 -2.63 -2.42
CA THR A 193 -2.07 -2.82 -3.84
C THR A 193 -1.25 -1.93 -4.76
N GLN A 194 -1.55 -0.63 -4.82
CA GLN A 194 -0.97 0.29 -5.79
C GLN A 194 0.48 0.66 -5.52
N ASP A 195 0.84 0.87 -4.25
CA ASP A 195 2.19 1.29 -3.92
C ASP A 195 3.19 0.17 -4.13
N VAL A 196 2.79 -1.09 -3.84
CA VAL A 196 3.57 -2.28 -4.15
C VAL A 196 3.79 -2.40 -5.67
N GLU A 197 2.74 -2.22 -6.47
CA GLU A 197 2.86 -2.24 -7.94
C GLU A 197 3.81 -1.17 -8.46
N LYS A 198 3.61 0.08 -8.04
CA LYS A 198 4.46 1.22 -8.45
C LYS A 198 5.91 1.04 -8.02
N PHE A 199 6.14 0.46 -6.83
CA PHE A 199 7.47 0.12 -6.36
C PHE A 199 8.14 -0.93 -7.25
N CYS A 200 7.48 -2.06 -7.52
CA CYS A 200 8.02 -3.13 -8.36
C CYS A 200 8.34 -2.63 -9.77
N ASN A 201 7.43 -1.84 -10.37
CA ASN A 201 7.65 -1.22 -11.66
C ASN A 201 8.87 -0.30 -11.66
N SER A 202 9.00 0.57 -10.65
CA SER A 202 10.13 1.51 -10.53
C SER A 202 11.47 0.80 -10.33
N VAL A 203 11.50 -0.32 -9.58
CA VAL A 203 12.73 -1.13 -9.39
C VAL A 203 13.20 -1.72 -10.72
N VAL A 204 12.29 -2.35 -11.47
CA VAL A 204 12.65 -3.00 -12.75
C VAL A 204 13.01 -1.98 -13.82
N ASP A 205 12.28 -0.86 -13.87
CA ASP A 205 12.59 0.23 -14.83
C ASP A 205 13.95 0.87 -14.52
N LEU A 206 14.28 1.07 -13.23
CA LEU A 206 15.60 1.53 -12.81
C LEU A 206 16.70 0.54 -13.24
N TYR A 207 16.49 -0.76 -12.98
CA TYR A 207 17.42 -1.82 -13.41
C TYR A 207 17.62 -1.83 -14.92
N SER A 208 16.52 -1.77 -15.70
CA SER A 208 16.59 -1.72 -17.17
C SER A 208 17.32 -0.49 -17.70
N ASN A 209 17.13 0.66 -17.06
CA ASN A 209 17.82 1.90 -17.49
C ASN A 209 19.32 1.87 -17.14
N LEU A 210 19.70 1.36 -15.97
CA LEU A 210 21.08 1.27 -15.55
C LEU A 210 21.88 0.24 -16.36
N SER A 211 21.31 -0.95 -16.59
CA SER A 211 21.98 -2.02 -17.32
C SER A 211 22.25 -1.64 -18.77
N LYS A 212 21.31 -0.95 -19.45
CA LYS A 212 21.50 -0.46 -20.83
C LYS A 212 22.65 0.56 -20.96
N VAL A 213 22.94 1.30 -19.89
CA VAL A 213 24.01 2.32 -19.89
C VAL A 213 25.38 1.69 -19.68
N SER A 214 25.49 0.75 -18.73
CA SER A 214 26.78 0.23 -18.26
C SER A 214 27.62 -0.42 -19.37
N LEU A 215 26.99 -1.22 -20.25
CA LEU A 215 27.71 -1.95 -21.30
C LEU A 215 28.08 -1.09 -22.50
N SER A 216 27.23 -0.13 -22.87
CA SER A 216 27.52 0.80 -23.97
C SER A 216 28.68 1.75 -23.65
N GLN A 217 28.87 2.13 -22.38
CA GLN A 217 29.93 3.02 -21.95
C GLN A 217 31.28 2.30 -21.74
N MET A 218 31.27 1.04 -21.28
CA MET A 218 32.54 0.27 -21.09
C MET A 218 33.32 0.10 -22.41
N TYR A 219 32.60 -0.06 -23.52
CA TYR A 219 33.25 -0.23 -24.83
C TYR A 219 33.85 1.07 -25.36
N VAL A 220 33.30 2.24 -24.99
CA VAL A 220 33.80 3.56 -25.42
C VAL A 220 34.97 4.05 -24.56
N MET A 221 35.15 3.52 -23.35
CA MET A 221 36.19 3.95 -22.41
C MET A 221 37.63 3.56 -22.82
N ASN A 222 37.78 2.67 -23.80
CA ASN A 222 39.12 2.25 -24.25
C ASN A 222 39.84 3.23 -25.22
N MET A 223 39.25 4.38 -25.51
CA MET A 223 39.84 5.38 -26.43
C MET A 223 39.93 6.76 -25.81
N THR A 224 41.16 7.21 -25.50
CA THR A 224 41.71 8.58 -25.36
C THR A 224 41.01 9.62 -24.42
N ALA A 225 41.69 10.74 -24.14
CA ALA A 225 41.32 11.84 -23.22
C ALA A 225 39.92 12.48 -23.44
N GLY A 226 39.33 12.34 -24.60
CA GLY A 226 38.00 12.82 -24.92
C GLY A 226 36.87 12.18 -24.07
N PRO A 227 36.78 10.86 -23.99
CA PRO A 227 35.83 10.17 -23.14
C PRO A 227 35.96 10.50 -21.65
N ALA A 228 37.15 10.73 -21.15
CA ALA A 228 37.39 11.11 -19.74
C ALA A 228 36.75 12.46 -19.39
N SER A 229 36.82 13.46 -20.26
CA SER A 229 36.20 14.77 -20.06
C SER A 229 34.67 14.71 -20.08
N MET A 230 34.10 13.84 -20.93
CA MET A 230 32.66 13.57 -20.92
C MET A 230 32.22 12.84 -19.65
N MET A 231 32.99 11.87 -19.17
CA MET A 231 32.68 11.18 -17.91
C MET A 231 32.72 12.13 -16.71
N ALA A 232 33.71 13.02 -16.66
CA ALA A 232 33.80 14.06 -15.64
C ALA A 232 32.58 14.99 -15.68
N TYR A 233 32.17 15.43 -16.87
CA TYR A 233 30.96 16.24 -17.05
C TYR A 233 29.69 15.51 -16.56
N LEU A 234 29.56 14.21 -16.89
CA LEU A 234 28.45 13.36 -16.43
C LEU A 234 28.37 13.29 -14.92
N LEU A 235 29.49 13.07 -14.28
CA LEU A 235 29.55 12.92 -12.82
C LEU A 235 29.15 14.23 -12.13
N VAL A 236 29.70 15.35 -12.59
CA VAL A 236 29.37 16.68 -12.03
C VAL A 236 27.89 17.05 -12.27
N SER A 237 27.41 16.90 -13.51
CA SER A 237 26.00 17.18 -13.84
C SER A 237 25.02 16.25 -13.12
N GLY A 238 25.36 14.95 -12.99
CA GLY A 238 24.55 13.99 -12.27
C GLY A 238 24.44 14.31 -10.78
N LEU A 239 25.54 14.64 -10.11
CA LEU A 239 25.53 15.08 -8.71
C LEU A 239 24.72 16.36 -8.51
N PHE A 240 24.88 17.34 -9.38
CA PHE A 240 24.13 18.59 -9.34
C PHE A 240 22.61 18.37 -9.50
N LEU A 241 22.19 17.61 -10.51
CA LEU A 241 20.79 17.28 -10.77
C LEU A 241 20.16 16.46 -9.63
N THR A 242 20.90 15.50 -9.07
CA THR A 242 20.41 14.71 -7.92
C THR A 242 20.16 15.58 -6.71
N ARG A 243 21.00 16.58 -6.46
CA ARG A 243 20.81 17.50 -5.34
C ARG A 243 19.57 18.38 -5.50
N ILE A 244 19.30 18.87 -6.72
CA ILE A 244 18.13 19.72 -7.00
C ILE A 244 16.83 18.92 -6.98
N ARG A 245 16.85 17.64 -7.36
CA ARG A 245 15.67 16.75 -7.43
C ARG A 245 15.19 16.22 -6.07
N ARG A 246 15.88 16.48 -4.98
CA ARG A 246 15.51 16.01 -3.63
C ARG A 246 14.03 16.23 -3.26
N PRO A 247 13.35 17.34 -3.62
CA PRO A 247 11.94 17.53 -3.27
C PRO A 247 10.97 16.54 -3.93
N ILE A 248 11.34 15.93 -5.08
CA ILE A 248 10.45 15.03 -5.84
C ILE A 248 9.94 13.87 -4.96
N GLY A 249 10.82 13.23 -4.16
CA GLY A 249 10.44 12.13 -3.30
C GLY A 249 9.36 12.51 -2.28
N LYS A 250 9.48 13.68 -1.66
CA LYS A 250 8.47 14.18 -0.72
C LYS A 250 7.16 14.51 -1.42
N MET A 251 7.21 15.16 -2.58
CA MET A 251 6.02 15.50 -3.37
C MET A 251 5.29 14.25 -3.84
N THR A 252 6.03 13.19 -4.22
CA THR A 252 5.44 11.90 -4.59
C THR A 252 4.72 11.23 -3.40
N ILE A 253 5.30 11.26 -2.20
CA ILE A 253 4.64 10.71 -0.99
C ILE A 253 3.34 11.48 -0.71
N THR A 254 3.38 12.82 -0.77
CA THR A 254 2.20 13.66 -0.53
C THR A 254 1.12 13.42 -1.59
N GLU A 255 1.50 13.29 -2.88
CA GLU A 255 0.59 12.92 -3.96
C GLU A 255 -0.14 11.62 -3.65
N GLN A 256 0.59 10.54 -3.28
CA GLN A 256 0.00 9.25 -2.99
C GLN A 256 -0.92 9.28 -1.74
N LYS A 257 -0.55 10.08 -0.73
CA LYS A 257 -1.39 10.27 0.48
C LYS A 257 -2.72 10.95 0.12
N LEU A 258 -2.68 12.04 -0.64
CA LEU A 258 -3.89 12.78 -1.05
C LEU A 258 -4.76 11.97 -2.01
N GLU A 259 -4.17 11.19 -2.90
CA GLU A 259 -4.88 10.26 -3.79
C GLU A 259 -5.61 9.18 -2.98
N GLY A 260 -4.96 8.64 -1.94
CA GLY A 260 -5.58 7.69 -1.02
C GLY A 260 -6.73 8.29 -0.23
N GLU A 261 -6.59 9.53 0.25
CA GLU A 261 -7.66 10.25 0.95
C GLU A 261 -8.87 10.49 0.03
N TYR A 262 -8.64 10.91 -1.21
CA TYR A 262 -9.69 11.10 -2.21
C TYR A 262 -10.44 9.79 -2.52
N ARG A 263 -9.71 8.69 -2.68
CA ARG A 263 -10.30 7.37 -2.89
C ARG A 263 -11.14 6.92 -1.69
N TYR A 264 -10.64 7.11 -0.47
CA TYR A 264 -11.34 6.77 0.76
C TYR A 264 -12.70 7.47 0.87
N VAL A 265 -12.75 8.78 0.59
CA VAL A 265 -14.00 9.55 0.63
C VAL A 265 -15.02 9.03 -0.41
N ASN A 266 -14.56 8.69 -1.63
CA ASN A 266 -15.44 8.11 -2.65
C ASN A 266 -15.94 6.71 -2.24
N SER A 267 -15.06 5.85 -1.72
CA SER A 267 -15.44 4.52 -1.23
C SER A 267 -16.48 4.60 -0.11
N ARG A 268 -16.30 5.55 0.83
CA ARG A 268 -17.26 5.80 1.91
C ARG A 268 -18.64 6.21 1.38
N LEU A 269 -18.69 7.07 0.36
CA LEU A 269 -19.96 7.46 -0.27
C LEU A 269 -20.67 6.26 -0.92
N ILE A 270 -19.90 5.39 -1.61
CA ILE A 270 -20.45 4.18 -2.23
C ILE A 270 -21.02 3.24 -1.17
N THR A 271 -20.27 2.99 -0.10
CA THR A 271 -20.66 2.07 0.98
C THR A 271 -21.92 2.54 1.73
N ASN A 272 -22.09 3.85 1.91
CA ASN A 272 -23.22 4.43 2.65
C ASN A 272 -24.18 5.20 1.72
N SER A 273 -24.31 4.77 0.47
CA SER A 273 -25.07 5.48 -0.56
C SER A 273 -26.55 5.59 -0.23
N GLU A 274 -27.13 4.55 0.37
CA GLU A 274 -28.53 4.50 0.77
C GLU A 274 -28.84 5.50 1.89
N GLU A 275 -28.03 5.52 2.94
CA GLU A 275 -28.19 6.44 4.07
C GLU A 275 -28.03 7.90 3.63
N VAL A 276 -27.02 8.17 2.78
CA VAL A 276 -26.82 9.51 2.22
C VAL A 276 -28.00 9.95 1.37
N ALA A 277 -28.60 9.03 0.61
CA ALA A 277 -29.78 9.31 -0.20
C ALA A 277 -31.00 9.60 0.69
N PHE A 278 -31.25 8.82 1.74
CA PHE A 278 -32.34 9.04 2.68
C PHE A 278 -32.24 10.39 3.41
N TYR A 279 -31.03 10.81 3.79
CA TYR A 279 -30.79 12.12 4.40
C TYR A 279 -30.74 13.28 3.41
N ASN A 280 -30.93 13.05 2.11
CA ASN A 280 -30.72 14.05 1.04
C ASN A 280 -29.35 14.76 1.14
N GLY A 281 -28.32 14.02 1.54
CA GLY A 281 -27.00 14.52 1.86
C GLY A 281 -26.15 14.94 0.66
N ASN A 282 -26.66 14.86 -0.58
CA ASN A 282 -25.94 15.06 -1.84
C ASN A 282 -25.11 16.34 -1.90
N LYS A 283 -25.66 17.46 -1.42
CA LYS A 283 -24.96 18.76 -1.44
C LYS A 283 -23.78 18.77 -0.48
N ARG A 284 -23.92 18.16 0.69
CA ARG A 284 -22.86 18.09 1.71
C ARG A 284 -21.74 17.17 1.27
N GLU A 285 -22.06 15.98 0.79
CA GLU A 285 -21.07 15.03 0.28
C GLU A 285 -20.33 15.60 -0.93
N LYS A 286 -21.04 16.28 -1.85
CA LYS A 286 -20.38 17.00 -2.96
C LYS A 286 -19.34 18.01 -2.47
N GLN A 287 -19.65 18.79 -1.42
CA GLN A 287 -18.71 19.76 -0.85
C GLN A 287 -17.50 19.07 -0.24
N THR A 288 -17.71 17.96 0.48
CA THR A 288 -16.64 17.16 1.10
C THR A 288 -15.70 16.59 0.04
N ILE A 289 -16.26 15.91 -0.98
CA ILE A 289 -15.50 15.35 -2.09
C ILE A 289 -14.73 16.46 -2.83
N HIS A 290 -15.39 17.58 -3.13
CA HIS A 290 -14.76 18.69 -3.83
C HIS A 290 -13.62 19.32 -3.03
N SER A 291 -13.76 19.46 -1.71
CA SER A 291 -12.72 20.01 -0.85
C SER A 291 -11.46 19.12 -0.81
N VAL A 292 -11.65 17.80 -0.75
CA VAL A 292 -10.54 16.83 -0.77
C VAL A 292 -9.88 16.81 -2.16
N PHE A 293 -10.69 16.80 -3.22
CA PHE A 293 -10.21 16.86 -4.60
C PHE A 293 -9.43 18.15 -4.87
N GLN A 294 -9.90 19.28 -4.38
CA GLN A 294 -9.21 20.58 -4.55
C GLN A 294 -7.83 20.60 -3.90
N LYS A 295 -7.67 19.98 -2.72
CA LYS A 295 -6.35 19.81 -2.09
C LYS A 295 -5.40 19.00 -2.96
N LEU A 296 -5.90 17.90 -3.54
CA LEU A 296 -5.14 17.07 -4.47
C LEU A 296 -4.74 17.86 -5.71
N VAL A 297 -5.67 18.60 -6.32
CA VAL A 297 -5.43 19.42 -7.52
C VAL A 297 -4.39 20.52 -7.25
N GLU A 298 -4.48 21.21 -6.11
CA GLU A 298 -3.51 22.23 -5.72
C GLU A 298 -2.10 21.63 -5.57
N HIS A 299 -2.00 20.46 -4.93
CA HIS A 299 -0.72 19.75 -4.81
C HIS A 299 -0.18 19.32 -6.18
N LEU A 300 -1.02 18.74 -7.03
CA LEU A 300 -0.65 18.32 -8.39
C LEU A 300 -0.20 19.51 -9.24
N HIS A 301 -0.89 20.65 -9.16
CA HIS A 301 -0.50 21.87 -9.85
C HIS A 301 0.89 22.34 -9.43
N ASN A 302 1.15 22.40 -8.13
CA ASN A 302 2.46 22.74 -7.60
C ASN A 302 3.54 21.73 -8.04
N PHE A 303 3.19 20.46 -8.13
CA PHE A 303 4.10 19.42 -8.60
C PHE A 303 4.38 19.53 -10.10
N ILE A 304 3.38 19.85 -10.91
CA ILE A 304 3.55 20.12 -12.35
C ILE A 304 4.47 21.32 -12.58
N LEU A 305 4.28 22.43 -11.84
CA LEU A 305 5.16 23.61 -11.92
C LEU A 305 6.60 23.26 -11.52
N PHE A 306 6.76 22.44 -10.48
CA PHE A 306 8.07 21.97 -10.09
C PHE A 306 8.71 21.08 -11.17
N ARG A 307 7.93 20.16 -11.75
CA ARG A 307 8.39 19.28 -12.86
C ARG A 307 8.77 20.09 -14.10
N PHE A 308 8.01 21.13 -14.43
CA PHE A 308 8.34 22.02 -15.52
C PHE A 308 9.69 22.72 -15.30
N SER A 309 9.89 23.31 -14.13
CA SER A 309 11.15 23.96 -13.78
C SER A 309 12.33 22.99 -13.79
N MET A 310 12.13 21.78 -13.29
CA MET A 310 13.15 20.72 -13.31
C MET A 310 13.42 20.23 -14.73
N GLY A 311 12.36 20.04 -15.54
CA GLY A 311 12.50 19.63 -16.94
C GLY A 311 13.27 20.65 -17.78
N PHE A 312 13.10 21.94 -17.48
CA PHE A 312 13.88 23.02 -18.11
C PHE A 312 15.37 22.91 -17.76
N ILE A 313 15.69 22.79 -16.46
CA ILE A 313 17.08 22.61 -16.00
C ILE A 313 17.71 21.33 -16.56
N ASP A 314 16.96 20.23 -16.53
CA ASP A 314 17.39 18.94 -17.10
C ASP A 314 17.69 19.08 -18.60
N SER A 315 16.85 19.79 -19.35
CA SER A 315 17.06 19.98 -20.79
C SER A 315 18.30 20.84 -21.06
N ILE A 316 18.52 21.90 -20.30
CA ILE A 316 19.74 22.72 -20.46
C ILE A 316 20.97 21.91 -20.17
N ILE A 317 21.03 21.24 -19.02
CA ILE A 317 22.24 20.56 -18.56
C ILE A 317 22.44 19.24 -19.31
N ALA A 318 21.42 18.37 -19.31
CA ALA A 318 21.59 17.01 -19.82
C ALA A 318 21.47 16.91 -21.35
N LYS A 319 20.86 17.89 -22.03
CA LYS A 319 20.68 17.87 -23.49
C LYS A 319 21.58 18.91 -24.16
N TYR A 320 21.35 20.18 -23.90
CA TYR A 320 22.04 21.24 -24.67
C TYR A 320 23.50 21.41 -24.28
N LEU A 321 23.82 21.50 -22.98
CA LEU A 321 25.20 21.64 -22.53
C LEU A 321 26.02 20.36 -22.80
N ALA A 322 25.41 19.20 -22.66
CA ALA A 322 26.02 17.93 -23.05
C ALA A 322 26.37 17.87 -24.54
N THR A 323 25.51 18.42 -25.40
CA THR A 323 25.76 18.49 -26.84
C THR A 323 26.93 19.43 -27.14
N VAL A 324 27.01 20.60 -26.47
CA VAL A 324 28.15 21.51 -26.62
C VAL A 324 29.47 20.87 -26.20
N VAL A 325 29.49 20.21 -25.03
CA VAL A 325 30.68 19.47 -24.58
C VAL A 325 31.04 18.34 -25.56
N GLY A 326 30.06 17.69 -26.12
CA GLY A 326 30.25 16.66 -27.14
C GLY A 326 30.88 17.22 -28.43
N TYR A 327 30.39 18.37 -28.91
CA TYR A 327 31.00 19.04 -30.06
C TYR A 327 32.45 19.45 -29.79
N LEU A 328 32.76 19.96 -28.59
CA LEU A 328 34.11 20.30 -28.21
C LEU A 328 35.05 19.07 -28.21
N VAL A 329 34.55 17.92 -27.76
CA VAL A 329 35.31 16.68 -27.75
C VAL A 329 35.53 16.14 -29.17
N VAL A 330 34.50 16.17 -30.03
CA VAL A 330 34.57 15.68 -31.40
C VAL A 330 35.42 16.61 -32.30
N SER A 331 35.36 17.92 -32.08
CA SER A 331 36.10 18.89 -32.91
C SER A 331 37.60 18.85 -32.69
N ARG A 332 38.08 18.45 -31.51
CA ARG A 332 39.51 18.43 -31.17
C ARG A 332 40.39 17.75 -32.21
N PRO A 333 40.16 16.45 -32.59
CA PRO A 333 41.01 15.78 -33.56
C PRO A 333 40.94 16.35 -34.97
N PHE A 334 39.84 17.09 -35.32
CA PHE A 334 39.67 17.70 -36.66
C PHE A 334 40.23 19.11 -36.76
N LEU A 335 40.27 19.82 -35.63
CA LEU A 335 40.83 21.18 -35.57
C LEU A 335 42.29 21.22 -35.17
N ASP A 336 42.84 20.13 -34.64
CA ASP A 336 44.24 20.02 -34.31
C ASP A 336 45.01 19.53 -35.54
N LEU A 337 45.58 20.49 -36.27
CA LEU A 337 46.37 20.25 -37.50
C LEU A 337 47.66 19.41 -37.28
N SER A 338 48.07 19.19 -36.03
CA SER A 338 49.24 18.38 -35.71
C SER A 338 48.94 16.86 -35.65
N HIS A 339 47.64 16.46 -35.75
CA HIS A 339 47.28 15.04 -35.63
C HIS A 339 47.61 14.24 -36.90
N PRO A 340 48.53 13.25 -36.83
CA PRO A 340 49.12 12.62 -38.01
C PRO A 340 48.11 11.83 -38.86
N ARG A 341 46.98 11.41 -38.31
CA ARG A 341 45.95 10.67 -39.03
C ARG A 341 45.20 11.51 -40.08
N HIS A 342 44.97 12.77 -39.80
CA HIS A 342 44.17 13.65 -40.70
C HIS A 342 45.00 14.37 -41.77
N LEU A 343 46.30 14.42 -41.60
CA LEU A 343 47.23 15.02 -42.59
C LEU A 343 47.36 14.18 -43.86
N LYS A 344 47.07 12.86 -43.80
CA LYS A 344 47.23 11.90 -44.93
C LYS A 344 45.90 11.32 -45.41
N SER A 345 44.75 11.67 -44.80
CA SER A 345 43.45 11.08 -45.12
C SER A 345 42.83 11.70 -46.38
N SER A 346 42.19 10.88 -47.20
CA SER A 346 41.40 11.32 -48.34
C SER A 346 40.14 12.07 -47.82
N HIS A 347 39.54 12.91 -48.67
CA HIS A 347 38.31 13.65 -48.29
C HIS A 347 37.15 12.70 -47.91
N SER A 348 37.04 11.51 -48.52
CA SER A 348 36.05 10.49 -48.22
C SER A 348 36.27 9.84 -46.84
N GLU A 349 37.52 9.57 -46.46
CA GLU A 349 37.89 9.04 -45.14
C GLU A 349 37.60 10.05 -44.01
N LEU A 350 37.90 11.33 -44.24
CA LEU A 350 37.61 12.39 -43.31
C LEU A 350 36.13 12.56 -43.06
N LEU A 351 35.31 12.40 -44.11
CA LEU A 351 33.85 12.47 -44.03
C LEU A 351 33.26 11.26 -43.30
N GLU A 352 33.84 10.08 -43.51
CA GLU A 352 33.45 8.86 -42.78
C GLU A 352 33.81 8.95 -41.31
N ASP A 353 35.02 9.40 -40.95
CA ASP A 353 35.45 9.61 -39.56
C ASP A 353 34.57 10.66 -38.86
N TYR A 354 34.20 11.76 -39.52
CA TYR A 354 33.26 12.75 -38.99
C TYR A 354 31.89 12.15 -38.74
N TYR A 355 31.35 11.38 -39.69
CA TYR A 355 30.06 10.72 -39.54
C TYR A 355 30.07 9.71 -38.40
N GLN A 356 31.13 8.87 -38.26
CA GLN A 356 31.27 7.93 -37.16
C GLN A 356 31.34 8.64 -35.80
N SER A 357 32.11 9.72 -35.71
CA SER A 357 32.24 10.57 -34.53
C SER A 357 30.93 11.22 -34.14
N GLY A 358 30.17 11.73 -35.09
CA GLY A 358 28.82 12.30 -34.87
C GLY A 358 27.81 11.28 -34.33
N ARG A 359 27.84 10.06 -34.84
CA ARG A 359 27.01 8.97 -34.32
C ARG A 359 27.40 8.53 -32.92
N MET A 360 28.70 8.49 -32.62
CA MET A 360 29.21 8.19 -31.29
C MET A 360 28.74 9.24 -30.28
N LEU A 361 28.76 10.51 -30.66
CA LEU A 361 28.21 11.63 -29.88
C LEU A 361 26.72 11.45 -29.61
N LEU A 362 25.94 11.11 -30.63
CA LEU A 362 24.50 10.89 -30.49
C LEU A 362 24.20 9.75 -29.47
N ARG A 363 24.95 8.65 -29.55
CA ARG A 363 24.81 7.53 -28.61
C ARG A 363 25.19 7.92 -27.18
N MET A 364 26.28 8.67 -27.01
CA MET A 364 26.66 9.21 -25.70
C MET A 364 25.56 10.11 -25.14
N SER A 365 25.00 11.01 -25.94
CA SER A 365 23.87 11.86 -25.54
C SER A 365 22.63 11.05 -25.12
N GLN A 366 22.31 9.96 -25.83
CA GLN A 366 21.22 9.05 -25.46
C GLN A 366 21.51 8.29 -24.16
N ALA A 367 22.75 7.81 -23.96
CA ALA A 367 23.16 7.14 -22.72
C ALA A 367 23.07 8.11 -21.52
N LEU A 368 23.50 9.36 -21.72
CA LEU A 368 23.34 10.45 -20.75
C LEU A 368 21.88 10.68 -20.37
N GLY A 369 21.01 10.79 -21.36
CA GLY A 369 19.59 10.93 -21.14
C GLY A 369 19.02 9.79 -20.28
N ARG A 370 19.47 8.54 -20.47
CA ARG A 370 19.08 7.39 -19.66
C ARG A 370 19.56 7.47 -18.20
N ILE A 371 20.80 7.92 -17.97
CA ILE A 371 21.33 8.12 -16.60
C ILE A 371 20.50 9.19 -15.87
N VAL A 372 20.17 10.27 -16.55
CA VAL A 372 19.33 11.33 -16.02
C VAL A 372 17.93 10.80 -15.65
N LEU A 373 17.34 9.98 -16.52
CA LEU A 373 16.08 9.30 -16.26
C LEU A 373 16.19 8.33 -15.07
N ALA A 374 17.26 7.54 -15.02
CA ALA A 374 17.53 6.62 -13.90
C ALA A 374 17.65 7.37 -12.57
N GLY A 375 18.31 8.52 -12.52
CA GLY A 375 18.38 9.35 -11.32
C GLY A 375 17.00 9.87 -10.87
N ARG A 376 16.12 10.21 -11.80
CA ARG A 376 14.74 10.62 -11.51
C ARG A 376 13.91 9.44 -10.97
N GLU A 377 14.01 8.27 -11.59
CA GLU A 377 13.33 7.06 -11.13
C GLU A 377 13.85 6.61 -9.76
N MET A 378 15.15 6.73 -9.48
CA MET A 378 15.73 6.45 -8.17
C MET A 378 15.14 7.34 -7.07
N THR A 379 14.95 8.64 -7.34
CA THR A 379 14.32 9.57 -6.37
C THR A 379 12.85 9.22 -6.14
N ARG A 380 12.13 8.82 -7.18
CA ARG A 380 10.75 8.35 -7.08
C ARG A 380 10.66 7.03 -6.29
N LEU A 381 11.56 6.10 -6.58
CA LEU A 381 11.69 4.84 -5.88
C LEU A 381 11.97 5.04 -4.38
N ALA A 382 12.76 6.05 -4.00
CA ALA A 382 13.00 6.37 -2.59
C ALA A 382 11.69 6.71 -1.85
N GLY A 383 10.76 7.40 -2.51
CA GLY A 383 9.42 7.67 -1.96
C GLY A 383 8.62 6.40 -1.69
N PHE A 384 8.54 5.49 -2.68
CA PHE A 384 7.81 4.23 -2.51
C PHE A 384 8.49 3.29 -1.51
N THR A 385 9.84 3.24 -1.51
CA THR A 385 10.61 2.44 -0.54
C THR A 385 10.34 2.89 0.89
N ALA A 386 10.27 4.19 1.14
CA ALA A 386 9.95 4.71 2.47
C ALA A 386 8.56 4.25 2.94
N ARG A 387 7.53 4.37 2.08
CA ARG A 387 6.15 3.97 2.41
C ARG A 387 6.02 2.46 2.67
N ILE A 388 6.63 1.62 1.83
CA ILE A 388 6.59 0.16 2.02
C ILE A 388 7.37 -0.24 3.28
N THR A 389 8.51 0.41 3.57
CA THR A 389 9.27 0.15 4.78
C THR A 389 8.48 0.55 6.03
N GLU A 390 7.78 1.68 6.00
CA GLU A 390 6.87 2.13 7.06
C GLU A 390 5.79 1.10 7.31
N LEU A 391 5.12 0.61 6.24
CA LEU A 391 4.12 -0.46 6.33
C LEU A 391 4.72 -1.72 6.97
N MET A 392 5.87 -2.20 6.49
CA MET A 392 6.53 -3.38 7.03
C MET A 392 6.91 -3.22 8.51
N GLN A 393 7.33 -2.03 8.91
CA GLN A 393 7.67 -1.74 10.32
C GLN A 393 6.41 -1.77 11.19
N VAL A 394 5.33 -1.13 10.74
CA VAL A 394 4.04 -1.13 11.45
C VAL A 394 3.48 -2.55 11.56
N LEU A 395 3.50 -3.35 10.50
CA LEU A 395 3.07 -4.75 10.53
C LEU A 395 3.88 -5.55 11.56
N LYS A 396 5.18 -5.38 11.58
CA LYS A 396 6.04 -6.07 12.55
C LYS A 396 5.77 -5.63 14.00
N ASP A 397 5.60 -4.33 14.23
CA ASP A 397 5.30 -3.79 15.56
C ASP A 397 3.96 -4.33 16.07
N LEU A 398 2.93 -4.35 15.22
CA LEU A 398 1.61 -4.87 15.55
C LEU A 398 1.60 -6.38 15.81
N ASN A 399 2.39 -7.15 15.05
CA ASN A 399 2.56 -8.59 15.29
C ASN A 399 3.28 -8.87 16.62
N GLN A 400 4.10 -7.93 17.11
CA GLN A 400 4.74 -7.98 18.43
C GLN A 400 3.85 -7.38 19.55
N GLY A 401 2.62 -6.98 19.24
CA GLY A 401 1.71 -6.37 20.22
C GLY A 401 2.01 -4.89 20.55
N LYS A 402 2.92 -4.26 19.79
CA LYS A 402 3.25 -2.83 19.97
C LYS A 402 2.40 -2.00 19.01
N TYR A 403 1.64 -1.05 19.53
CA TYR A 403 0.88 -0.09 18.72
C TYR A 403 1.10 1.33 19.25
N GLU A 404 1.07 2.28 18.33
CA GLU A 404 1.16 3.72 18.64
C GLU A 404 -0.18 4.35 18.29
N ARG A 405 -0.89 4.82 19.31
CA ARG A 405 -2.03 5.69 19.12
C ARG A 405 -1.63 7.09 19.58
N THR A 406 -1.86 8.08 18.75
CA THR A 406 -1.74 9.47 19.16
C THR A 406 -2.82 9.72 20.20
N MET A 407 -2.45 9.59 21.48
CA MET A 407 -3.29 10.03 22.58
C MET A 407 -3.61 11.51 22.37
N VAL A 408 -4.88 11.86 22.33
CA VAL A 408 -5.30 13.25 22.44
C VAL A 408 -4.71 13.76 23.73
N SER A 409 -3.67 14.57 23.57
CA SER A 409 -3.02 15.42 24.59
C SER A 409 -2.87 14.85 26.01
N GLN A 410 -1.68 14.38 26.32
CA GLN A 410 -1.17 14.35 27.70
C GLN A 410 -1.20 15.74 28.40
N GLN A 411 -1.58 16.81 27.71
CA GLN A 411 -1.60 18.17 28.24
C GLN A 411 -2.90 18.54 28.96
N GLU A 412 -3.99 17.78 28.84
CA GLU A 412 -5.21 18.02 29.62
C GLU A 412 -5.32 17.18 30.89
N LYS A 413 -4.44 16.21 31.13
CA LYS A 413 -4.42 15.39 32.34
C LYS A 413 -3.90 16.10 33.59
N GLY A 414 -3.49 17.36 33.50
CA GLY A 414 -2.96 18.15 34.62
C GLY A 414 -4.01 18.83 35.50
N LYS A 415 -5.32 18.54 35.39
CA LYS A 415 -6.35 19.28 36.14
C LYS A 415 -7.37 18.46 36.95
N TYR A 416 -7.19 17.14 37.07
CA TYR A 416 -7.95 16.36 38.06
C TYR A 416 -7.02 15.69 39.05
N GLU A 417 -6.60 16.46 40.06
CA GLU A 417 -6.00 15.95 41.27
C GLU A 417 -7.05 15.13 42.03
N GLY A 418 -6.81 13.83 42.22
CA GLY A 418 -7.61 13.04 43.16
C GLY A 418 -7.86 11.57 42.84
N ALA A 419 -7.35 10.98 41.76
CA ALA A 419 -7.49 9.55 41.52
C ALA A 419 -6.09 8.90 41.39
N GLN A 420 -5.80 7.91 42.21
CA GLN A 420 -4.61 7.05 42.06
C GLN A 420 -4.61 6.46 40.63
N ASP A 421 -3.78 7.02 39.75
CA ASP A 421 -3.61 6.56 38.40
C ASP A 421 -2.91 5.19 38.43
N ILE A 422 -3.69 4.13 38.19
CA ILE A 422 -3.13 2.82 37.84
C ILE A 422 -2.48 3.01 36.47
N PRO A 423 -1.17 2.80 36.32
CA PRO A 423 -0.51 2.92 35.03
C PRO A 423 -1.05 1.83 34.07
N LEU A 424 -1.92 2.20 33.14
CA LEU A 424 -2.47 1.30 32.15
C LEU A 424 -1.39 1.00 31.09
N ILE A 425 -0.63 -0.05 31.30
CA ILE A 425 0.35 -0.53 30.33
C ILE A 425 -0.27 -1.70 29.57
N PRO A 426 -0.42 -1.61 28.23
CA PRO A 426 -0.99 -2.68 27.44
C PRO A 426 -0.19 -3.99 27.57
N GLY A 427 -0.88 -5.12 27.82
CA GLY A 427 -0.27 -6.44 27.84
C GLY A 427 0.35 -6.88 29.16
N ILE A 428 0.12 -6.17 30.26
CA ILE A 428 0.54 -6.63 31.61
C ILE A 428 -0.36 -7.74 32.15
N GLY A 429 -1.63 -7.81 31.74
CA GLY A 429 -2.56 -8.85 32.16
C GLY A 429 -2.18 -10.24 31.67
N GLU A 430 -2.53 -11.25 32.43
CA GLU A 430 -2.28 -12.66 32.13
C GLU A 430 -3.51 -13.31 31.51
N ILE A 431 -3.35 -14.08 30.44
CA ILE A 431 -4.42 -14.87 29.81
C ILE A 431 -4.10 -16.35 30.01
N ILE A 432 -5.02 -17.08 30.65
CA ILE A 432 -4.91 -18.51 30.89
C ILE A 432 -5.98 -19.24 30.08
N ASN A 433 -5.56 -20.20 29.27
CA ASN A 433 -6.48 -21.04 28.51
C ASN A 433 -6.89 -22.26 29.34
N THR A 434 -8.17 -22.30 29.74
CA THR A 434 -8.75 -23.39 30.49
C THR A 434 -10.16 -23.66 29.97
N ASP A 435 -10.47 -24.93 29.67
CA ASP A 435 -11.78 -25.31 29.16
C ASP A 435 -12.88 -25.18 30.22
N ASN A 436 -14.11 -25.00 29.78
CA ASN A 436 -15.33 -24.98 30.59
C ASN A 436 -15.50 -23.79 31.56
N ILE A 437 -14.63 -22.78 31.49
CA ILE A 437 -14.69 -21.63 32.39
C ILE A 437 -14.32 -20.33 31.66
N ILE A 438 -15.05 -19.26 31.99
CA ILE A 438 -14.67 -17.88 31.73
C ILE A 438 -14.61 -17.16 33.06
N LYS A 439 -13.42 -16.68 33.47
CA LYS A 439 -13.22 -15.97 34.71
C LYS A 439 -12.44 -14.69 34.47
N PHE A 440 -12.98 -13.61 34.96
CA PHE A 440 -12.26 -12.35 35.11
C PHE A 440 -11.83 -12.22 36.57
N ASP A 441 -10.53 -12.01 36.81
CA ASP A 441 -9.94 -11.91 38.11
C ASP A 441 -9.17 -10.60 38.19
N HIS A 442 -9.78 -9.60 38.83
CA HIS A 442 -9.28 -8.23 38.95
C HIS A 442 -8.84 -7.58 37.64
N VAL A 443 -9.68 -7.71 36.60
CA VAL A 443 -9.39 -7.19 35.25
C VAL A 443 -9.96 -5.78 35.08
N PRO A 444 -9.13 -4.76 34.83
CA PRO A 444 -9.63 -3.43 34.46
C PRO A 444 -10.14 -3.46 33.01
N LEU A 445 -11.38 -3.09 32.79
CA LEU A 445 -11.95 -2.92 31.47
C LEU A 445 -11.71 -1.49 31.00
N ALA A 446 -10.78 -1.33 30.07
CA ALA A 446 -10.43 -0.03 29.51
C ALA A 446 -10.41 -0.05 27.98
N THR A 447 -10.64 1.11 27.38
CA THR A 447 -10.49 1.30 25.94
C THR A 447 -9.00 1.34 25.58
N PRO A 448 -8.62 1.04 24.32
CA PRO A 448 -7.23 1.20 23.87
C PRO A 448 -6.69 2.63 24.00
N ASN A 449 -7.57 3.63 24.19
CA ASN A 449 -7.18 5.03 24.44
C ASN A 449 -6.78 5.29 25.90
N GLY A 450 -7.03 4.33 26.80
CA GLY A 450 -6.78 4.48 28.24
C GLY A 450 -8.00 4.98 29.02
N ASP A 451 -9.20 5.07 28.41
CA ASP A 451 -10.42 5.40 29.17
C ASP A 451 -10.89 4.16 29.93
N ILE A 452 -10.95 4.25 31.25
CA ILE A 452 -11.39 3.16 32.11
C ILE A 452 -12.90 3.12 32.13
N LEU A 453 -13.48 1.98 31.71
CA LEU A 453 -14.91 1.71 31.72
C LEU A 453 -15.34 1.06 33.03
N ILE A 454 -14.58 0.07 33.52
CA ILE A 454 -14.76 -0.60 34.80
C ILE A 454 -13.37 -0.79 35.40
N ARG A 455 -13.20 -0.41 36.67
CA ARG A 455 -11.87 -0.45 37.33
C ARG A 455 -11.45 -1.86 37.72
N ASP A 456 -12.37 -2.66 38.20
CA ASP A 456 -12.12 -3.98 38.73
C ASP A 456 -13.28 -4.91 38.39
N LEU A 457 -13.05 -5.77 37.40
CA LEU A 457 -14.03 -6.75 36.96
C LEU A 457 -13.63 -8.12 37.50
N ASN A 458 -14.52 -8.69 38.36
CA ASN A 458 -14.30 -9.96 39.01
C ASN A 458 -15.57 -10.81 38.99
N PHE A 459 -15.65 -11.79 38.11
CA PHE A 459 -16.73 -12.77 38.07
C PHE A 459 -16.29 -14.05 37.34
N GLU A 460 -17.01 -15.12 37.60
CA GLU A 460 -16.76 -16.47 37.04
C GLU A 460 -18.05 -17.06 36.44
N VAL A 461 -17.93 -17.65 35.26
CA VAL A 461 -19.01 -18.35 34.57
C VAL A 461 -18.50 -19.70 34.10
N ARG A 462 -19.22 -20.77 34.44
CA ARG A 462 -18.90 -22.12 34.00
C ARG A 462 -19.79 -22.57 32.84
N SER A 463 -19.31 -23.55 32.06
CA SER A 463 -20.07 -24.13 30.96
C SER A 463 -21.44 -24.62 31.44
N GLY A 464 -22.49 -24.27 30.71
CA GLY A 464 -23.88 -24.57 31.04
C GLY A 464 -24.64 -23.43 31.76
N ALA A 465 -23.97 -22.41 32.23
CA ALA A 465 -24.59 -21.26 32.86
C ALA A 465 -24.64 -20.04 31.89
N ASN A 466 -25.81 -19.74 31.35
CA ASN A 466 -26.01 -18.65 30.41
C ASN A 466 -26.07 -17.30 31.14
N VAL A 467 -25.45 -16.28 30.57
CA VAL A 467 -25.34 -14.93 31.14
C VAL A 467 -25.96 -13.90 30.21
N LEU A 468 -26.89 -13.13 30.74
CA LEU A 468 -27.48 -11.98 30.08
C LEU A 468 -26.71 -10.72 30.47
N ILE A 469 -26.20 -9.98 29.50
CA ILE A 469 -25.47 -8.73 29.72
C ILE A 469 -26.38 -7.58 29.36
N CYS A 470 -26.68 -6.73 30.34
CA CYS A 470 -27.56 -5.58 30.19
C CYS A 470 -26.89 -4.29 30.74
N GLY A 471 -27.45 -3.15 30.33
CA GLY A 471 -26.94 -1.84 30.71
C GLY A 471 -27.14 -0.80 29.59
N PRO A 472 -26.99 0.49 29.91
CA PRO A 472 -27.18 1.56 28.95
C PRO A 472 -26.20 1.49 27.77
N ASN A 473 -26.51 2.18 26.69
CA ASN A 473 -25.61 2.28 25.55
C ASN A 473 -24.32 3.01 25.95
N GLY A 474 -23.18 2.48 25.50
CA GLY A 474 -21.86 3.05 25.84
C GLY A 474 -21.25 2.58 27.17
N CYS A 475 -21.93 1.74 27.97
CA CYS A 475 -21.40 1.26 29.25
C CYS A 475 -20.22 0.27 29.15
N GLY A 476 -19.90 -0.23 27.93
CA GLY A 476 -18.75 -1.11 27.70
C GLY A 476 -19.07 -2.56 27.37
N LYS A 477 -20.36 -2.92 27.10
CA LYS A 477 -20.76 -4.32 26.76
C LYS A 477 -19.90 -4.91 25.63
N SER A 478 -19.84 -4.25 24.50
CA SER A 478 -19.03 -4.71 23.36
C SER A 478 -17.51 -4.62 23.63
N SER A 479 -17.07 -3.75 24.54
CA SER A 479 -15.67 -3.64 24.98
C SER A 479 -15.23 -4.88 25.76
N LEU A 480 -16.09 -5.39 26.63
CA LEU A 480 -15.89 -6.65 27.35
C LEU A 480 -15.59 -7.79 26.37
N PHE A 481 -16.38 -7.90 25.30
CA PHE A 481 -16.19 -8.95 24.30
C PHE A 481 -14.91 -8.77 23.47
N ARG A 482 -14.51 -7.53 23.19
CA ARG A 482 -13.23 -7.28 22.50
C ARG A 482 -12.03 -7.70 23.35
N VAL A 483 -12.11 -7.55 24.66
CA VAL A 483 -11.11 -8.06 25.60
C VAL A 483 -11.16 -9.58 25.64
N LEU A 484 -12.33 -10.19 25.78
CA LEU A 484 -12.53 -11.63 25.81
C LEU A 484 -12.05 -12.30 24.50
N GLY A 485 -12.29 -11.65 23.36
CA GLY A 485 -11.82 -12.08 22.03
C GLY A 485 -10.35 -11.77 21.73
N GLU A 486 -9.60 -11.20 22.68
CA GLU A 486 -8.21 -10.76 22.51
C GLU A 486 -8.00 -9.74 21.37
N LEU A 487 -9.02 -9.01 21.02
CA LEU A 487 -8.94 -7.92 20.05
C LEU A 487 -8.36 -6.65 20.71
N TRP A 488 -8.61 -6.48 21.99
CA TRP A 488 -8.04 -5.41 22.82
C TRP A 488 -7.05 -5.97 23.83
N PRO A 489 -5.99 -5.22 24.16
CA PRO A 489 -5.01 -5.66 25.12
C PRO A 489 -5.58 -5.70 26.54
N LEU A 490 -5.08 -6.61 27.35
CA LEU A 490 -5.33 -6.63 28.80
C LEU A 490 -4.42 -5.63 29.48
N PHE A 491 -4.99 -4.77 30.34
CA PHE A 491 -4.23 -3.75 31.06
C PHE A 491 -3.87 -4.15 32.50
N GLY A 492 -4.27 -5.34 32.92
CA GLY A 492 -3.99 -5.89 34.26
C GLY A 492 -4.88 -7.07 34.56
N GLY A 493 -4.71 -7.67 35.74
CA GLY A 493 -5.50 -8.82 36.19
C GLY A 493 -5.23 -10.11 35.43
N ARG A 494 -6.12 -11.08 35.64
CA ARG A 494 -6.04 -12.39 35.01
C ARG A 494 -7.35 -12.74 34.33
N LEU A 495 -7.28 -13.12 33.05
CA LEU A 495 -8.42 -13.61 32.27
C LEU A 495 -8.23 -15.11 32.00
N THR A 496 -9.10 -15.95 32.59
CA THR A 496 -9.17 -17.37 32.29
C THR A 496 -10.30 -17.60 31.31
N LYS A 497 -10.04 -18.26 30.19
CA LYS A 497 -11.01 -18.52 29.14
C LYS A 497 -10.63 -19.76 28.31
N PRO A 498 -11.57 -20.39 27.56
CA PRO A 498 -11.22 -21.46 26.64
C PRO A 498 -10.39 -20.96 25.45
N GLU A 499 -9.76 -21.89 24.76
CA GLU A 499 -9.06 -21.60 23.50
C GLU A 499 -9.99 -20.93 22.47
N ARG A 500 -9.41 -20.15 21.55
CA ARG A 500 -10.16 -19.38 20.55
C ARG A 500 -11.14 -20.21 19.73
N GLY A 501 -10.81 -21.44 19.36
CA GLY A 501 -11.69 -22.34 18.60
C GLY A 501 -12.95 -22.79 19.33
N LYS A 502 -13.00 -22.66 20.67
CA LYS A 502 -14.14 -23.04 21.52
C LYS A 502 -15.01 -21.84 21.95
N LEU A 503 -14.62 -20.62 21.54
CA LEU A 503 -15.34 -19.39 21.76
C LEU A 503 -15.75 -18.81 20.41
N PHE A 504 -17.05 -18.56 20.22
CA PHE A 504 -17.61 -18.03 18.98
C PHE A 504 -18.32 -16.70 19.21
N TYR A 505 -18.10 -15.72 18.36
CA TYR A 505 -18.70 -14.39 18.46
C TYR A 505 -19.66 -14.15 17.29
N VAL A 506 -20.91 -13.82 17.60
CA VAL A 506 -21.94 -13.43 16.65
C VAL A 506 -22.22 -11.93 16.82
N PRO A 507 -21.76 -11.08 15.90
CA PRO A 507 -21.94 -9.64 16.00
C PRO A 507 -23.36 -9.21 15.65
N GLN A 508 -23.72 -8.00 16.05
CA GLN A 508 -25.01 -7.36 15.73
C GLN A 508 -25.23 -7.24 14.21
N ARG A 509 -24.16 -6.92 13.46
CA ARG A 509 -24.16 -6.91 11.99
C ARG A 509 -23.28 -8.04 11.47
N PRO A 510 -23.87 -9.19 11.10
CA PRO A 510 -23.10 -10.32 10.64
C PRO A 510 -22.37 -10.04 9.33
N TYR A 511 -21.14 -10.51 9.24
CA TYR A 511 -20.34 -10.50 8.02
C TYR A 511 -20.79 -11.62 7.09
N MET A 512 -21.07 -11.30 5.83
CA MET A 512 -21.27 -12.26 4.76
C MET A 512 -20.01 -12.31 3.90
N THR A 513 -19.45 -13.52 3.72
CA THR A 513 -18.24 -13.70 2.93
C THR A 513 -18.53 -13.73 1.44
N LEU A 514 -17.54 -13.38 0.63
CA LEU A 514 -17.62 -13.62 -0.82
C LEU A 514 -17.48 -15.11 -1.08
N GLY A 515 -18.37 -15.67 -1.91
CA GLY A 515 -18.37 -17.08 -2.23
C GLY A 515 -19.76 -17.67 -2.38
N THR A 516 -19.88 -18.97 -2.13
CA THR A 516 -21.11 -19.74 -2.27
C THR A 516 -22.04 -19.59 -1.06
N LEU A 517 -23.31 -19.99 -1.20
CA LEU A 517 -24.24 -20.10 -0.06
C LEU A 517 -23.68 -21.01 1.04
N ARG A 518 -23.04 -22.11 0.64
CA ARG A 518 -22.34 -23.03 1.55
C ARG A 518 -21.34 -22.28 2.43
N ASP A 519 -20.50 -21.41 1.81
CA ASP A 519 -19.47 -20.64 2.53
C ASP A 519 -20.07 -19.73 3.59
N GLN A 520 -21.33 -19.27 3.43
CA GLN A 520 -22.01 -18.45 4.45
C GLN A 520 -22.29 -19.23 5.73
N VAL A 521 -22.55 -20.51 5.63
CA VAL A 521 -22.84 -21.38 6.79
C VAL A 521 -21.56 -21.89 7.45
N ILE A 522 -20.55 -22.29 6.64
CA ILE A 522 -19.35 -22.95 7.17
C ILE A 522 -18.23 -21.99 7.58
N TYR A 523 -18.31 -20.70 7.20
CA TYR A 523 -17.27 -19.71 7.50
C TYR A 523 -16.84 -19.73 8.98
N PRO A 524 -15.54 -19.71 9.34
CA PRO A 524 -14.36 -19.50 8.47
C PRO A 524 -13.80 -20.74 7.77
N ASP A 525 -14.41 -21.92 7.94
CA ASP A 525 -13.99 -23.15 7.28
C ASP A 525 -14.21 -23.09 5.76
N GLY A 526 -13.46 -23.91 5.03
CA GLY A 526 -13.65 -24.16 3.60
C GLY A 526 -14.37 -25.49 3.33
N LYS A 527 -14.74 -25.72 2.05
CA LYS A 527 -15.39 -26.97 1.59
C LYS A 527 -14.59 -28.24 1.92
N GLU A 528 -13.26 -28.15 1.96
CA GLU A 528 -12.39 -29.24 2.34
C GLU A 528 -12.44 -29.55 3.84
N ASP A 529 -12.52 -28.51 4.66
CA ASP A 529 -12.61 -28.69 6.12
C ASP A 529 -13.97 -29.23 6.53
N GLN A 530 -15.06 -28.84 5.85
CA GLN A 530 -16.37 -29.44 5.98
C GLN A 530 -16.31 -30.94 5.72
N LYS A 531 -15.63 -31.37 4.64
CA LYS A 531 -15.46 -32.78 4.30
C LYS A 531 -14.64 -33.54 5.36
N LYS A 532 -13.56 -32.93 5.87
CA LYS A 532 -12.74 -33.53 6.96
C LYS A 532 -13.54 -33.72 8.24
N LYS A 533 -14.47 -32.81 8.54
CA LYS A 533 -15.39 -32.92 9.69
C LYS A 533 -16.52 -33.92 9.46
N GLY A 534 -16.64 -34.49 8.26
CA GLY A 534 -17.70 -35.48 7.91
C GLY A 534 -19.10 -34.89 7.84
N ILE A 535 -19.25 -33.58 7.68
CA ILE A 535 -20.53 -32.87 7.64
C ILE A 535 -21.06 -32.90 6.21
N SER A 536 -22.18 -33.60 5.99
CA SER A 536 -22.85 -33.66 4.69
C SER A 536 -23.74 -32.45 4.42
N ASP A 537 -24.14 -32.27 3.16
CA ASP A 537 -25.07 -31.20 2.76
C ASP A 537 -26.47 -31.37 3.41
N LEU A 538 -26.84 -32.60 3.78
CA LEU A 538 -28.09 -32.83 4.54
C LEU A 538 -27.99 -32.24 5.95
N VAL A 539 -26.86 -32.38 6.62
CA VAL A 539 -26.63 -31.81 7.95
C VAL A 539 -26.56 -30.26 7.85
N LEU A 540 -25.97 -29.72 6.79
CA LEU A 540 -26.00 -28.24 6.56
C LEU A 540 -27.42 -27.74 6.35
N LYS A 541 -28.28 -28.51 5.66
CA LYS A 541 -29.69 -28.16 5.50
C LYS A 541 -30.40 -28.17 6.84
N GLU A 542 -30.14 -29.17 7.72
CA GLU A 542 -30.68 -29.20 9.09
C GLU A 542 -30.31 -27.90 9.88
N TYR A 543 -29.09 -27.42 9.74
CA TYR A 543 -28.71 -26.16 10.40
C TYR A 543 -29.48 -24.94 9.86
N LEU A 544 -29.81 -24.91 8.55
CA LEU A 544 -30.68 -23.89 7.98
C LEU A 544 -32.14 -24.07 8.44
N ASP A 545 -32.62 -25.29 8.57
CA ASP A 545 -33.96 -25.58 9.09
C ASP A 545 -34.12 -25.11 10.53
N ASN A 546 -33.09 -25.33 11.37
CA ASN A 546 -33.05 -24.87 12.76
C ASN A 546 -33.10 -23.36 12.94
N VAL A 547 -32.76 -22.60 11.93
CA VAL A 547 -32.88 -21.12 11.91
C VAL A 547 -33.99 -20.65 10.97
N GLN A 548 -34.81 -21.57 10.45
CA GLN A 548 -35.91 -21.30 9.52
C GLN A 548 -35.50 -20.57 8.25
N LEU A 549 -34.38 -21.01 7.64
CA LEU A 549 -33.81 -20.46 6.41
C LEU A 549 -33.72 -21.45 5.25
N SER A 550 -34.33 -22.63 5.34
CA SER A 550 -34.28 -23.64 4.27
C SER A 550 -34.80 -23.15 2.91
N HIS A 551 -35.77 -22.24 2.93
CA HIS A 551 -36.31 -21.62 1.71
C HIS A 551 -35.25 -20.87 0.86
N ILE A 552 -34.15 -20.41 1.48
CA ILE A 552 -33.07 -19.71 0.76
C ILE A 552 -32.35 -20.67 -0.19
N LEU A 553 -32.20 -21.96 0.21
CA LEU A 553 -31.56 -22.96 -0.63
C LEU A 553 -32.27 -23.15 -1.98
N GLU A 554 -33.61 -23.09 -1.97
CA GLU A 554 -34.42 -23.20 -3.18
C GLU A 554 -34.47 -21.88 -3.94
N ARG A 555 -34.63 -20.76 -3.23
CA ARG A 555 -34.69 -19.42 -3.81
C ARG A 555 -33.43 -19.05 -4.58
N GLU A 556 -32.27 -19.40 -4.06
CA GLU A 556 -30.98 -19.02 -4.64
C GLU A 556 -30.32 -20.10 -5.51
N GLY A 557 -30.99 -21.26 -5.73
CA GLY A 557 -30.57 -22.29 -6.66
C GLY A 557 -29.51 -23.26 -6.14
N GLY A 558 -29.39 -23.44 -4.82
CA GLY A 558 -28.58 -24.47 -4.20
C GLY A 558 -27.31 -23.99 -3.48
N TRP A 559 -26.53 -24.96 -2.96
CA TRP A 559 -25.38 -24.71 -2.12
C TRP A 559 -24.19 -24.01 -2.82
N ASP A 560 -24.01 -24.25 -4.10
CA ASP A 560 -22.88 -23.74 -4.88
C ASP A 560 -23.23 -22.42 -5.63
N SER A 561 -24.39 -21.84 -5.36
CA SER A 561 -24.80 -20.54 -5.88
C SER A 561 -23.89 -19.42 -5.32
N VAL A 562 -23.42 -18.55 -6.19
CA VAL A 562 -22.56 -17.41 -5.86
C VAL A 562 -23.32 -16.11 -6.11
N GLN A 563 -23.50 -15.33 -5.05
CA GLN A 563 -24.22 -14.06 -5.04
C GLN A 563 -23.47 -13.03 -4.17
N ASP A 564 -23.86 -11.77 -4.25
CA ASP A 564 -23.51 -10.79 -3.22
C ASP A 564 -24.46 -10.92 -2.03
N TRP A 565 -24.07 -11.76 -1.08
CA TRP A 565 -24.90 -12.12 0.08
C TRP A 565 -25.17 -10.94 1.01
N MET A 566 -24.37 -9.87 0.93
CA MET A 566 -24.65 -8.64 1.67
C MET A 566 -25.86 -7.90 1.12
N ASP A 567 -26.12 -8.00 -0.16
CA ASP A 567 -27.24 -7.32 -0.83
C ASP A 567 -28.48 -8.22 -0.96
N VAL A 568 -28.27 -9.52 -1.20
CA VAL A 568 -29.35 -10.50 -1.44
C VAL A 568 -30.12 -10.85 -0.16
N LEU A 569 -29.43 -10.96 0.98
CA LEU A 569 -30.05 -11.36 2.24
C LEU A 569 -30.59 -10.13 3.00
N SER A 570 -31.81 -10.23 3.53
CA SER A 570 -32.37 -9.24 4.45
C SER A 570 -31.62 -9.24 5.79
N GLY A 571 -31.80 -8.18 6.60
CA GLY A 571 -31.15 -8.08 7.90
C GLY A 571 -31.43 -9.25 8.83
N GLY A 572 -32.70 -9.70 8.90
CA GLY A 572 -33.07 -10.88 9.68
C GLY A 572 -32.55 -12.19 9.13
N GLU A 573 -32.46 -12.34 7.81
CA GLU A 573 -31.84 -13.51 7.18
C GLU A 573 -30.34 -13.58 7.47
N LYS A 574 -29.63 -12.44 7.43
CA LYS A 574 -28.20 -12.36 7.80
C LYS A 574 -27.98 -12.77 9.25
N GLN A 575 -28.81 -12.29 10.19
CA GLN A 575 -28.71 -12.67 11.60
C GLN A 575 -28.95 -14.16 11.80
N ARG A 576 -29.99 -14.73 11.18
CA ARG A 576 -30.27 -16.17 11.24
C ARG A 576 -29.17 -16.99 10.56
N MET A 577 -28.57 -16.51 9.47
CA MET A 577 -27.43 -17.16 8.83
C MET A 577 -26.21 -17.23 9.78
N ALA A 578 -25.96 -16.19 10.55
CA ALA A 578 -24.91 -16.19 11.57
C ALA A 578 -25.19 -17.20 12.71
N MET A 579 -26.47 -17.42 13.03
CA MET A 579 -26.86 -18.47 13.99
C MET A 579 -26.70 -19.88 13.38
N ALA A 580 -26.99 -20.10 12.09
CA ALA A 580 -26.69 -21.35 11.40
C ALA A 580 -25.19 -21.65 11.42
N ARG A 581 -24.35 -20.62 11.26
CA ARG A 581 -22.89 -20.70 11.38
C ARG A 581 -22.47 -21.13 12.80
N LEU A 582 -23.13 -20.60 13.84
CA LEU A 582 -22.91 -21.02 15.22
C LEU A 582 -23.22 -22.52 15.42
N PHE A 583 -24.31 -23.03 14.85
CA PHE A 583 -24.68 -24.45 14.94
C PHE A 583 -23.72 -25.37 14.18
N TYR A 584 -23.14 -24.88 13.10
CA TYR A 584 -22.09 -25.62 12.38
C TYR A 584 -20.83 -25.82 13.23
N HIS A 585 -20.37 -24.75 13.91
CA HIS A 585 -19.13 -24.80 14.69
C HIS A 585 -19.29 -25.44 16.08
N LYS A 586 -20.48 -25.42 16.66
CA LYS A 586 -20.81 -25.94 18.00
C LYS A 586 -19.76 -25.61 19.07
N PRO A 587 -19.48 -24.29 19.29
CA PRO A 587 -18.50 -23.86 20.25
C PRO A 587 -18.96 -24.16 21.68
N GLN A 588 -18.03 -24.18 22.64
CA GLN A 588 -18.34 -24.31 24.05
C GLN A 588 -19.04 -23.08 24.62
N PHE A 589 -18.57 -21.90 24.21
CA PHE A 589 -19.16 -20.61 24.56
C PHE A 589 -19.48 -19.79 23.30
N ALA A 590 -20.63 -19.14 23.30
CA ALA A 590 -21.02 -18.22 22.24
C ALA A 590 -21.34 -16.83 22.82
N ILE A 591 -20.80 -15.82 22.20
CA ILE A 591 -21.08 -14.43 22.49
C ILE A 591 -22.09 -13.94 21.45
N LEU A 592 -23.24 -13.51 21.89
CA LEU A 592 -24.35 -13.05 21.07
C LEU A 592 -24.58 -11.54 21.32
N ASP A 593 -24.11 -10.68 20.41
CA ASP A 593 -24.20 -9.23 20.55
C ASP A 593 -25.39 -8.69 19.75
N GLU A 594 -26.57 -8.57 20.40
CA GLU A 594 -27.83 -8.12 19.78
C GLU A 594 -28.14 -8.82 18.44
N CYS A 595 -27.69 -10.05 18.26
CA CYS A 595 -27.69 -10.76 16.98
C CYS A 595 -29.07 -11.25 16.54
N THR A 596 -30.10 -11.10 17.36
CA THR A 596 -31.50 -11.47 17.07
C THR A 596 -32.44 -10.25 17.02
N SER A 597 -31.90 -9.04 16.99
CA SER A 597 -32.68 -7.78 17.00
C SER A 597 -33.66 -7.65 15.82
N ALA A 598 -33.35 -8.24 14.67
CA ALA A 598 -34.21 -8.24 13.47
C ALA A 598 -34.97 -9.58 13.29
N VAL A 599 -35.01 -10.43 14.31
CA VAL A 599 -35.69 -11.73 14.28
C VAL A 599 -36.98 -11.65 15.12
N SER A 600 -38.05 -12.36 14.72
CA SER A 600 -39.28 -12.45 15.49
C SER A 600 -39.07 -13.19 16.81
N VAL A 601 -39.89 -12.89 17.82
CA VAL A 601 -39.77 -13.45 19.17
C VAL A 601 -39.89 -14.97 19.18
N ASP A 602 -40.77 -15.54 18.36
CA ASP A 602 -41.00 -17.00 18.29
C ASP A 602 -39.75 -17.72 17.72
N VAL A 603 -39.14 -17.17 16.68
CA VAL A 603 -37.93 -17.72 16.08
C VAL A 603 -36.74 -17.55 17.02
N GLU A 604 -36.65 -16.41 17.71
CA GLU A 604 -35.66 -16.14 18.74
C GLU A 604 -35.73 -17.19 19.86
N ASP A 605 -36.93 -17.42 20.39
CA ASP A 605 -37.19 -18.41 21.45
C ASP A 605 -36.74 -19.84 21.03
N TYR A 606 -37.07 -20.20 19.80
CA TYR A 606 -36.65 -21.49 19.24
C TYR A 606 -35.12 -21.59 19.13
N ILE A 607 -34.45 -20.58 18.63
CA ILE A 607 -32.97 -20.56 18.46
C ILE A 607 -32.29 -20.69 19.82
N TYR A 608 -32.69 -19.91 20.84
CA TYR A 608 -32.09 -19.97 22.18
C TYR A 608 -32.34 -21.32 22.86
N SER A 609 -33.55 -21.87 22.72
CA SER A 609 -33.86 -23.20 23.20
C SER A 609 -33.02 -24.28 22.51
N HIS A 610 -32.76 -24.13 21.21
CA HIS A 610 -31.89 -25.05 20.46
C HIS A 610 -30.42 -24.94 20.89
N CYS A 611 -29.90 -23.76 21.13
CA CYS A 611 -28.55 -23.57 21.69
C CYS A 611 -28.36 -24.30 23.01
N ARG A 612 -29.38 -24.23 23.89
CA ARG A 612 -29.36 -24.95 25.17
C ARG A 612 -29.37 -26.50 24.99
N LYS A 613 -30.16 -27.01 24.06
CA LYS A 613 -30.20 -28.45 23.72
C LYS A 613 -28.86 -28.97 23.19
N VAL A 614 -28.18 -28.17 22.41
CA VAL A 614 -26.86 -28.49 21.83
C VAL A 614 -25.73 -28.36 22.87
N GLY A 615 -25.98 -27.71 24.02
CA GLY A 615 -25.00 -27.55 25.10
C GLY A 615 -24.06 -26.36 24.90
N ILE A 616 -24.44 -25.36 24.13
CA ILE A 616 -23.68 -24.12 23.93
C ILE A 616 -24.01 -23.15 25.06
N THR A 617 -22.99 -22.67 25.76
CA THR A 617 -23.13 -21.68 26.83
C THR A 617 -23.18 -20.27 26.24
N LEU A 618 -24.18 -19.48 26.59
CA LEU A 618 -24.45 -18.18 25.97
C LEU A 618 -24.04 -17.01 26.85
N PHE A 619 -23.33 -16.07 26.24
CA PHE A 619 -23.13 -14.69 26.71
C PHE A 619 -23.93 -13.78 25.78
N THR A 620 -25.10 -13.35 26.22
CA THR A 620 -26.01 -12.58 25.37
C THR A 620 -26.06 -11.11 25.80
N VAL A 621 -25.82 -10.19 24.86
CA VAL A 621 -26.21 -8.79 25.03
C VAL A 621 -27.57 -8.59 24.39
N SER A 622 -28.53 -8.15 25.16
CA SER A 622 -29.84 -7.81 24.65
C SER A 622 -30.58 -6.82 25.59
N HIS A 623 -31.46 -6.05 25.00
CA HIS A 623 -32.41 -5.18 25.72
C HIS A 623 -33.80 -5.81 25.81
N ARG A 624 -34.01 -7.01 25.22
CA ARG A 624 -35.31 -7.68 25.16
C ARG A 624 -35.62 -8.46 26.43
N LYS A 625 -36.76 -8.22 27.03
CA LYS A 625 -37.24 -8.97 28.20
C LYS A 625 -37.52 -10.44 27.92
N SER A 626 -37.91 -10.79 26.68
CA SER A 626 -38.17 -12.17 26.25
C SER A 626 -37.01 -13.13 26.49
N LEU A 627 -35.79 -12.63 26.56
CA LEU A 627 -34.58 -13.45 26.69
C LEU A 627 -34.21 -13.79 28.14
N TRP A 628 -34.80 -13.11 29.15
CA TRP A 628 -34.48 -13.39 30.54
C TRP A 628 -34.71 -14.84 30.92
N LYS A 629 -35.76 -15.48 30.43
CA LYS A 629 -36.09 -16.89 30.69
C LYS A 629 -35.08 -17.91 30.19
N HIS A 630 -34.14 -17.51 29.28
CA HIS A 630 -33.12 -18.38 28.73
C HIS A 630 -31.78 -18.28 29.47
N HIS A 631 -31.67 -17.43 30.51
CA HIS A 631 -30.42 -17.17 31.19
C HIS A 631 -30.56 -17.46 32.70
N GLU A 632 -29.44 -17.90 33.30
CA GLU A 632 -29.32 -18.19 34.74
C GLU A 632 -28.73 -17.02 35.51
N TYR A 633 -27.86 -16.22 34.86
CA TYR A 633 -27.21 -15.07 35.48
C TYR A 633 -27.38 -13.80 34.63
N TYR A 634 -27.31 -12.65 35.29
CA TYR A 634 -27.22 -11.39 34.60
C TYR A 634 -25.99 -10.61 35.05
N LEU A 635 -25.40 -9.87 34.11
CA LEU A 635 -24.33 -8.90 34.32
C LEU A 635 -24.87 -7.52 33.93
N HIS A 636 -25.18 -6.70 34.91
CA HIS A 636 -25.63 -5.34 34.68
C HIS A 636 -24.47 -4.35 34.81
N MET A 637 -24.27 -3.49 33.82
CA MET A 637 -23.26 -2.43 33.80
C MET A 637 -23.98 -1.08 33.88
N ASP A 638 -23.68 -0.26 34.89
CA ASP A 638 -24.39 1.02 35.12
C ASP A 638 -23.87 2.19 34.24
N GLY A 639 -22.77 2.01 33.53
CA GLY A 639 -22.11 3.05 32.72
C GLY A 639 -21.34 4.10 33.52
N ARG A 640 -21.25 3.93 34.83
CA ARG A 640 -20.50 4.81 35.77
C ARG A 640 -19.25 4.13 36.33
N GLY A 641 -18.93 2.95 35.85
CA GLY A 641 -17.78 2.17 36.29
C GLY A 641 -18.08 1.06 37.29
N ASN A 642 -19.36 0.86 37.66
CA ASN A 642 -19.79 -0.24 38.51
C ASN A 642 -20.52 -1.30 37.68
N TYR A 643 -20.55 -2.50 38.22
CA TYR A 643 -21.29 -3.62 37.65
C TYR A 643 -21.92 -4.49 38.74
N GLU A 644 -22.94 -5.23 38.37
CA GLU A 644 -23.61 -6.18 39.23
C GLU A 644 -23.71 -7.53 38.53
N PHE A 645 -23.17 -8.59 39.14
CA PHE A 645 -23.29 -9.97 38.63
C PHE A 645 -24.04 -10.80 39.63
N LYS A 646 -25.25 -11.27 39.26
CA LYS A 646 -26.13 -12.05 40.14
C LYS A 646 -26.89 -13.13 39.37
N GLN A 647 -27.40 -14.11 40.12
CA GLN A 647 -28.33 -15.11 39.60
C GLN A 647 -29.71 -14.50 39.37
N ILE A 648 -30.36 -14.90 38.31
CA ILE A 648 -31.75 -14.50 37.98
C ILE A 648 -32.67 -15.34 38.87
N THR A 649 -33.51 -14.63 39.67
CA THR A 649 -34.53 -15.22 40.52
C THR A 649 -35.92 -14.62 40.16
N GLU A 650 -37.00 -15.18 40.64
CA GLU A 650 -38.34 -14.68 40.37
C GLU A 650 -38.57 -13.23 40.86
N ASP A 651 -37.80 -12.79 41.86
CA ASP A 651 -37.84 -11.42 42.39
C ASP A 651 -36.93 -10.44 41.67
N THR A 652 -36.23 -10.89 40.65
CA THR A 652 -35.25 -10.04 39.91
C THR A 652 -36.02 -9.02 39.04
N VAL A 653 -35.73 -7.73 39.22
CA VAL A 653 -36.26 -6.67 38.36
C VAL A 653 -35.65 -6.76 36.97
N GLU A 654 -36.46 -7.01 35.98
CA GLU A 654 -36.00 -7.10 34.58
C GLU A 654 -35.63 -5.72 34.03
N PHE A 655 -34.37 -5.62 33.56
CA PHE A 655 -33.86 -4.45 32.83
C PHE A 655 -34.08 -4.64 31.34
N GLY A 656 -34.74 -3.69 30.69
CA GLY A 656 -34.96 -3.72 29.24
C GLY A 656 -36.31 -3.13 28.84
N SER A 657 -36.51 -3.04 27.51
CA SER A 657 -37.74 -2.53 26.91
C SER A 657 -38.66 -3.66 26.42
#